data_14899bc5fcea8edf95d6bf77059079a9
#
_entry.id   14899bc5fcea8edf95d6bf77059079a9
#
_cell.length_a   1.000
_cell.length_b   1.000
_cell.length_c   1.000
_cell.angle_alpha   90.00
_cell.angle_beta   90.00
_cell.angle_gamma   90.00
#
_symmetry.space_group_name_H-M   'P 1'
#
loop_
_entity.id
_entity.type
_entity.pdbx_description
1 polymer ?
#
loop_
_entity_poly.entity_id
_entity_poly.type
_entity_poly.pdbx_seq_one_letter_code
_entity_poly.pdbx_strand_id
1 'polypeptide(L)'
;MQKRFLMTFILLTAFAFAHAEPMEKQAPAGFDAAQADIAHGKIDSIAYPSKTVGITRKALIYTPPGYSAKKKYPVLYLLHGIGGDEKEWLNGGHPEIILDNLYAAKKIEPMIVILPNGRAMKDDSPGKNIMAPDKVEAFATFEKDLLGDLIPYVEKNFPVYKDREHRAIAGLSMGGGQSLNFGLGNLDTFAWVGGFSSAPNTKLPEVLVPNPEESKKKLKLLWMSCGASDGLISFSLRTHEYLRDYDVPHIYYVMPGFHDFNVWKNSLYLFSQLIFKPVDVSDFIHYSLLGTPASSNVRGAQFPQILPDSRAIFRIKAPEAQKIELDLAKKYEMIKDTAGVWEVTTDSLTEGFHYYSLLIDGVPVADPASETFYGMSRMASGIEVPFKGDGYYEVKDVPHGDIRIKRYFSTVFREWRQFYVYTPPGYDGNTSETYPALYILHGGGEDERGWAAQGKTDLILDNLIAEGKANPMIIVMPDGNTNTSFAGFGERALKIFESELKDCVIPFVEKNYRVKTDSQNRALAGLSMGGIQTLYVGLNNVDRFGYLGVFSSGWILPMLGDLADGQYAMMKANADKINSLKQFWLSMGGKEDIAYHNCQTMMAKFDEMKINYTYSEYPGGHAWPVWRNNLYNFAQLLFK
;
A
#
# COMPACT_ATOMS: atom_id res chain seq x y z
N MET A 1 30.79 43.77 -56.90
CA MET A 1 31.04 43.03 -55.65
C MET A 1 29.78 42.23 -55.28
N GLN A 2 29.73 40.98 -55.70
CA GLN A 2 28.61 40.07 -55.39
C GLN A 2 28.97 39.30 -54.12
N LYS A 3 28.17 39.45 -53.06
CA LYS A 3 28.25 38.64 -51.86
C LYS A 3 27.38 37.38 -52.07
N ARG A 4 28.04 36.21 -52.14
CA ARG A 4 27.36 34.89 -52.10
C ARG A 4 27.00 34.57 -50.66
N PHE A 5 25.70 34.36 -50.39
CA PHE A 5 25.18 33.75 -49.14
C PHE A 5 25.29 32.23 -49.29
N LEU A 6 26.04 31.61 -48.39
CA LEU A 6 26.10 30.15 -48.24
C LEU A 6 25.04 29.75 -47.23
N MET A 7 23.99 29.04 -47.68
CA MET A 7 22.90 28.54 -46.84
C MET A 7 23.28 27.12 -46.41
N THR A 8 23.71 26.97 -45.15
CA THR A 8 24.00 25.65 -44.56
C THR A 8 22.68 25.04 -44.08
N PHE A 9 22.24 23.96 -44.76
CA PHE A 9 21.13 23.11 -44.30
C PHE A 9 21.61 22.22 -43.16
N ILE A 10 21.13 22.47 -41.93
CA ILE A 10 21.29 21.57 -40.81
C ILE A 10 20.12 20.56 -40.90
N LEU A 11 20.46 19.31 -41.26
CA LEU A 11 19.55 18.19 -41.17
C LEU A 11 19.39 17.83 -39.68
N LEU A 12 18.26 18.23 -39.05
CA LEU A 12 17.83 17.69 -37.76
C LEU A 12 17.27 16.29 -38.02
N THR A 13 18.05 15.25 -37.73
CA THR A 13 17.54 13.90 -37.55
C THR A 13 16.80 13.85 -36.21
N ALA A 14 15.46 13.87 -36.27
CA ALA A 14 14.63 13.57 -35.12
C ALA A 14 14.79 12.09 -34.77
N PHE A 15 15.56 11.78 -33.73
CA PHE A 15 15.48 10.49 -33.08
C PHE A 15 14.11 10.44 -32.36
N ALA A 16 13.18 9.72 -32.96
CA ALA A 16 11.96 9.30 -32.26
C ALA A 16 12.41 8.32 -31.15
N PHE A 17 12.42 8.76 -29.93
CA PHE A 17 12.43 7.86 -28.79
C PHE A 17 11.09 7.12 -28.83
N ALA A 18 11.14 5.84 -29.27
CA ALA A 18 10.03 4.94 -29.07
C ALA A 18 9.82 4.82 -27.56
N HIS A 19 8.79 5.47 -27.06
CA HIS A 19 8.31 5.18 -25.71
C HIS A 19 7.88 3.72 -25.73
N ALA A 20 8.51 2.87 -24.90
CA ALA A 20 8.03 1.54 -24.64
C ALA A 20 6.58 1.65 -24.16
N GLU A 21 5.64 0.95 -24.79
CA GLU A 21 4.27 0.91 -24.31
C GLU A 21 4.28 0.34 -22.88
N PRO A 22 3.48 0.90 -21.96
CA PRO A 22 3.43 0.39 -20.60
C PRO A 22 3.01 -1.08 -20.63
N MET A 23 3.65 -1.92 -19.80
CA MET A 23 3.35 -3.34 -19.71
C MET A 23 1.87 -3.57 -19.38
N GLU A 24 1.22 -4.47 -20.11
CA GLU A 24 -0.14 -4.90 -19.78
C GLU A 24 -0.16 -5.54 -18.37
N LYS A 25 -1.12 -5.15 -17.56
CA LYS A 25 -1.25 -5.65 -16.19
C LYS A 25 -1.85 -7.05 -16.12
N GLN A 26 -2.55 -7.46 -17.17
CA GLN A 26 -3.22 -8.75 -17.28
C GLN A 26 -3.43 -9.07 -18.77
N ALA A 27 -3.43 -10.36 -19.13
CA ALA A 27 -3.78 -10.78 -20.47
C ALA A 27 -5.24 -10.38 -20.80
N PRO A 28 -5.50 -9.83 -22.00
CA PRO A 28 -6.85 -9.45 -22.40
C PRO A 28 -7.74 -10.69 -22.62
N ALA A 29 -9.05 -10.52 -22.52
CA ALA A 29 -9.99 -11.60 -22.81
C ALA A 29 -9.75 -12.18 -24.21
N GLY A 30 -9.72 -13.52 -24.33
CA GLY A 30 -9.49 -14.21 -25.59
C GLY A 30 -8.03 -14.30 -26.04
N PHE A 31 -7.07 -13.91 -25.22
CA PHE A 31 -5.63 -14.01 -25.52
C PHE A 31 -5.16 -15.45 -25.85
N ASP A 32 -5.86 -16.45 -25.32
CA ASP A 32 -5.63 -17.88 -25.47
C ASP A 32 -6.68 -18.58 -26.39
N ALA A 33 -7.45 -17.80 -27.13
CA ALA A 33 -8.40 -18.29 -28.12
C ALA A 33 -7.71 -18.47 -29.48
N ALA A 34 -7.92 -19.62 -30.15
CA ALA A 34 -7.38 -19.89 -31.48
C ALA A 34 -7.98 -18.93 -32.52
N GLN A 35 -7.14 -18.30 -33.32
CA GLN A 35 -7.51 -17.41 -34.42
C GLN A 35 -7.17 -18.05 -35.76
N ALA A 36 -8.18 -18.31 -36.61
CA ALA A 36 -8.00 -19.00 -37.86
C ALA A 36 -7.24 -18.20 -38.94
N ASP A 37 -7.27 -16.85 -38.83
CA ASP A 37 -6.79 -15.96 -39.89
C ASP A 37 -5.33 -15.52 -39.70
N ILE A 38 -4.60 -16.10 -38.74
CA ILE A 38 -3.18 -15.80 -38.48
C ILE A 38 -2.26 -16.96 -38.92
N ALA A 39 -0.99 -16.64 -39.08
CA ALA A 39 0.02 -17.69 -39.32
C ALA A 39 0.29 -18.43 -37.99
N HIS A 40 0.40 -19.77 -38.09
CA HIS A 40 0.62 -20.65 -36.95
C HIS A 40 2.03 -21.21 -36.91
N GLY A 41 2.55 -21.38 -35.69
CA GLY A 41 3.73 -22.19 -35.42
C GLY A 41 3.45 -23.67 -35.50
N LYS A 42 4.46 -24.50 -35.28
CA LYS A 42 4.36 -25.95 -35.33
C LYS A 42 4.90 -26.60 -34.06
N ILE A 43 4.14 -27.53 -33.50
CA ILE A 43 4.60 -28.43 -32.43
C ILE A 43 5.08 -29.77 -33.06
N ASP A 44 6.31 -30.16 -32.74
CA ASP A 44 6.87 -31.45 -33.08
C ASP A 44 7.41 -32.15 -31.81
N SER A 45 7.56 -33.49 -31.88
CA SER A 45 8.25 -34.26 -30.85
C SER A 45 9.71 -34.46 -31.24
N ILE A 46 10.63 -34.25 -30.29
CA ILE A 46 12.05 -34.54 -30.44
C ILE A 46 12.47 -35.63 -29.45
N ALA A 47 13.45 -36.43 -29.87
CA ALA A 47 14.05 -37.47 -29.05
C ALA A 47 15.55 -37.21 -28.93
N TYR A 48 16.09 -37.17 -27.73
CA TYR A 48 17.48 -36.88 -27.46
C TYR A 48 18.12 -37.95 -26.55
N PRO A 49 19.39 -38.33 -26.79
CA PRO A 49 20.10 -39.27 -25.94
C PRO A 49 20.47 -38.57 -24.61
N SER A 50 19.87 -39.01 -23.52
CA SER A 50 20.25 -38.56 -22.17
C SER A 50 21.33 -39.49 -21.62
N LYS A 51 22.54 -38.96 -21.44
CA LYS A 51 23.62 -39.66 -20.75
C LYS A 51 23.35 -39.69 -19.24
N THR A 52 22.72 -38.66 -18.73
CA THR A 52 22.34 -38.51 -17.33
C THR A 52 21.42 -39.63 -16.88
N VAL A 53 20.41 -39.97 -17.69
CA VAL A 53 19.43 -41.03 -17.36
C VAL A 53 19.81 -42.40 -17.99
N GLY A 54 20.63 -42.39 -19.00
CA GLY A 54 21.06 -43.59 -19.73
C GLY A 54 20.01 -44.14 -20.71
N ILE A 55 19.08 -43.31 -21.17
CA ILE A 55 18.05 -43.67 -22.18
C ILE A 55 17.84 -42.51 -23.16
N THR A 56 17.10 -42.80 -24.25
CA THR A 56 16.57 -41.74 -25.11
C THR A 56 15.33 -41.14 -24.46
N ARG A 57 15.37 -39.83 -24.17
CA ARG A 57 14.26 -39.06 -23.61
C ARG A 57 13.55 -38.24 -24.69
N LYS A 58 12.35 -37.76 -24.39
CA LYS A 58 11.51 -36.98 -25.31
C LYS A 58 11.30 -35.55 -24.76
N ALA A 59 11.08 -34.63 -25.70
CA ALA A 59 10.58 -33.29 -25.44
C ALA A 59 9.69 -32.86 -26.60
N LEU A 60 8.82 -31.86 -26.39
CA LEU A 60 8.15 -31.17 -27.47
C LEU A 60 8.93 -29.92 -27.86
N ILE A 61 8.83 -29.52 -29.12
CA ILE A 61 9.42 -28.31 -29.66
C ILE A 61 8.34 -27.51 -30.40
N TYR A 62 8.17 -26.27 -30.02
CA TYR A 62 7.41 -25.29 -30.79
C TYR A 62 8.39 -24.48 -31.65
N THR A 63 8.10 -24.37 -32.95
CA THR A 63 8.78 -23.49 -33.90
C THR A 63 7.82 -22.36 -34.33
N PRO A 64 8.27 -21.09 -34.36
CA PRO A 64 7.37 -19.94 -34.59
C PRO A 64 6.85 -19.90 -36.04
N PRO A 65 5.76 -19.15 -36.27
CA PRO A 65 5.28 -18.89 -37.65
C PRO A 65 6.40 -18.35 -38.54
N GLY A 66 6.50 -18.90 -39.74
CA GLY A 66 7.58 -18.52 -40.67
C GLY A 66 8.98 -19.00 -40.26
N TYR A 67 9.07 -20.03 -39.43
CA TYR A 67 10.34 -20.68 -39.07
C TYR A 67 11.20 -21.02 -40.29
N SER A 68 12.51 -20.78 -40.20
CA SER A 68 13.48 -21.09 -41.25
C SER A 68 14.79 -21.59 -40.65
N ALA A 69 15.29 -22.72 -41.12
CA ALA A 69 16.59 -23.27 -40.73
C ALA A 69 17.78 -22.33 -41.06
N LYS A 70 17.56 -21.28 -41.86
CA LYS A 70 18.58 -20.28 -42.22
C LYS A 70 18.67 -19.10 -41.24
N LYS A 71 17.74 -19.00 -40.30
CA LYS A 71 17.71 -17.95 -39.28
C LYS A 71 18.01 -18.55 -37.90
N LYS A 72 18.70 -17.81 -37.03
CA LYS A 72 18.88 -18.24 -35.65
C LYS A 72 17.77 -17.65 -34.76
N TYR A 73 17.41 -18.42 -33.74
CA TYR A 73 16.33 -18.08 -32.81
C TYR A 73 16.82 -18.15 -31.35
N PRO A 74 16.35 -17.28 -30.47
CA PRO A 74 16.46 -17.49 -29.03
C PRO A 74 15.58 -18.68 -28.60
N VAL A 75 15.87 -19.25 -27.43
CA VAL A 75 15.19 -20.46 -26.92
C VAL A 75 14.62 -20.22 -25.53
N LEU A 76 13.34 -20.57 -25.36
CA LEU A 76 12.69 -20.70 -24.05
C LEU A 76 12.54 -22.18 -23.69
N TYR A 77 13.06 -22.63 -22.57
CA TYR A 77 12.79 -23.93 -21.95
C TYR A 77 11.62 -23.74 -20.99
N LEU A 78 10.45 -24.37 -21.27
CA LEU A 78 9.20 -24.19 -20.55
C LEU A 78 8.82 -25.46 -19.80
N LEU A 79 8.95 -25.46 -18.46
CA LEU A 79 8.91 -26.64 -17.62
C LEU A 79 7.50 -26.88 -17.03
N HIS A 80 7.11 -28.15 -16.90
CA HIS A 80 5.83 -28.62 -16.37
C HIS A 80 5.84 -28.81 -14.85
N GLY A 81 4.67 -29.08 -14.26
CA GLY A 81 4.47 -29.34 -12.83
C GLY A 81 4.67 -30.81 -12.43
N ILE A 82 4.46 -31.10 -11.13
CA ILE A 82 4.71 -32.42 -10.55
C ILE A 82 3.81 -33.53 -11.15
N GLY A 83 2.58 -33.19 -11.53
CA GLY A 83 1.60 -34.13 -12.07
C GLY A 83 1.69 -34.33 -13.59
N GLY A 84 2.53 -33.55 -14.26
CA GLY A 84 2.60 -33.50 -15.72
C GLY A 84 3.77 -34.25 -16.34
N ASP A 85 3.88 -34.06 -17.65
CA ASP A 85 4.96 -34.49 -18.54
C ASP A 85 5.20 -33.40 -19.60
N GLU A 86 5.95 -33.70 -20.66
CA GLU A 86 6.22 -32.75 -21.75
C GLU A 86 4.97 -32.22 -22.46
N LYS A 87 3.78 -32.82 -22.22
CA LYS A 87 2.49 -32.42 -22.83
C LYS A 87 1.62 -31.57 -21.91
N GLU A 88 1.98 -31.40 -20.62
CA GLU A 88 1.12 -30.72 -19.68
C GLU A 88 0.80 -29.28 -20.13
N TRP A 89 1.80 -28.53 -20.58
CA TRP A 89 1.59 -27.18 -21.11
C TRP A 89 0.70 -27.23 -22.39
N LEU A 90 0.92 -28.17 -23.28
CA LEU A 90 0.12 -28.28 -24.49
C LEU A 90 -1.35 -28.57 -24.17
N ASN A 91 -1.60 -29.50 -23.23
CA ASN A 91 -2.95 -29.95 -22.87
C ASN A 91 -3.74 -28.93 -22.04
N GLY A 92 -3.09 -28.17 -21.16
CA GLY A 92 -3.74 -27.26 -20.24
C GLY A 92 -3.48 -25.78 -20.51
N GLY A 93 -2.32 -25.46 -21.06
CA GLY A 93 -1.83 -24.08 -21.25
C GLY A 93 -1.97 -23.55 -22.66
N HIS A 94 -2.01 -24.41 -23.67
CA HIS A 94 -2.05 -24.08 -25.11
C HIS A 94 -1.02 -23.00 -25.48
N PRO A 95 0.28 -23.19 -25.14
CA PRO A 95 1.31 -22.18 -25.37
C PRO A 95 1.45 -21.81 -26.84
N GLU A 96 1.17 -22.74 -27.76
CA GLU A 96 1.19 -22.49 -29.19
C GLU A 96 0.17 -21.42 -29.60
N ILE A 97 -1.04 -21.45 -29.06
CA ILE A 97 -2.10 -20.48 -29.35
C ILE A 97 -1.70 -19.10 -28.80
N ILE A 98 -1.25 -19.05 -27.54
CA ILE A 98 -0.82 -17.81 -26.90
C ILE A 98 0.33 -17.17 -27.68
N LEU A 99 1.33 -17.94 -28.07
CA LEU A 99 2.49 -17.44 -28.79
C LEU A 99 2.13 -17.01 -30.23
N ASP A 100 1.29 -17.75 -30.93
CA ASP A 100 0.82 -17.41 -32.29
C ASP A 100 0.06 -16.07 -32.26
N ASN A 101 -0.84 -15.86 -31.28
CA ASN A 101 -1.56 -14.63 -31.11
C ASN A 101 -0.62 -13.45 -30.82
N LEU A 102 0.38 -13.65 -29.94
CA LEU A 102 1.39 -12.64 -29.64
C LEU A 102 2.29 -12.31 -30.84
N TYR A 103 2.61 -13.31 -31.68
CA TYR A 103 3.32 -13.09 -32.94
C TYR A 103 2.52 -12.27 -33.92
N ALA A 104 1.25 -12.64 -34.14
CA ALA A 104 0.36 -11.89 -35.02
C ALA A 104 0.23 -10.43 -34.58
N ALA A 105 0.19 -10.20 -33.26
CA ALA A 105 0.16 -8.86 -32.65
C ALA A 105 1.54 -8.15 -32.64
N LYS A 106 2.63 -8.79 -33.08
CA LYS A 106 4.02 -8.28 -33.05
C LYS A 106 4.52 -7.91 -31.65
N LYS A 107 4.02 -8.60 -30.63
CA LYS A 107 4.35 -8.33 -29.21
C LYS A 107 5.56 -9.10 -28.72
N ILE A 108 5.98 -10.17 -29.40
CA ILE A 108 7.12 -11.02 -28.99
C ILE A 108 8.16 -11.18 -30.08
N GLU A 109 9.39 -11.47 -29.65
CA GLU A 109 10.46 -11.89 -30.56
C GLU A 109 10.24 -13.33 -31.05
N PRO A 110 10.54 -13.64 -32.33
CA PRO A 110 10.52 -15.01 -32.82
C PRO A 110 11.46 -15.93 -32.04
N MET A 111 10.92 -16.95 -31.36
CA MET A 111 11.67 -17.87 -30.52
C MET A 111 11.26 -19.33 -30.73
N ILE A 112 12.15 -20.24 -30.42
CA ILE A 112 11.86 -21.67 -30.28
C ILE A 112 11.51 -21.92 -28.82
N VAL A 113 10.46 -22.74 -28.55
CA VAL A 113 10.12 -23.16 -27.19
C VAL A 113 10.29 -24.66 -27.06
N ILE A 114 11.05 -25.11 -26.09
CA ILE A 114 11.27 -26.52 -25.74
C ILE A 114 10.44 -26.83 -24.49
N LEU A 115 9.58 -27.84 -24.60
CA LEU A 115 8.77 -28.35 -23.50
C LEU A 115 9.32 -29.76 -23.14
N PRO A 116 10.27 -29.85 -22.21
CA PRO A 116 10.86 -31.13 -21.83
C PRO A 116 10.02 -31.83 -20.75
N ASN A 117 10.26 -33.12 -20.54
CA ASN A 117 9.84 -33.76 -19.30
C ASN A 117 10.87 -33.44 -18.20
N GLY A 118 10.44 -32.66 -17.18
CA GLY A 118 11.30 -32.21 -16.08
C GLY A 118 11.64 -33.30 -15.04
N ARG A 119 11.19 -34.53 -15.26
CA ARG A 119 11.44 -35.67 -14.37
C ARG A 119 12.51 -36.59 -14.99
N ALA A 120 13.80 -36.37 -14.68
CA ALA A 120 14.93 -37.07 -15.27
C ALA A 120 15.18 -38.43 -14.61
N MET A 121 14.40 -39.43 -15.05
CA MET A 121 14.52 -40.83 -14.65
C MET A 121 14.05 -41.76 -15.76
N LYS A 122 14.29 -43.08 -15.64
CA LYS A 122 13.95 -44.02 -16.69
C LYS A 122 12.45 -44.14 -16.94
N ASP A 123 11.66 -44.24 -15.88
CA ASP A 123 10.19 -44.12 -15.94
C ASP A 123 9.79 -42.70 -15.57
N ASP A 124 9.83 -41.81 -16.55
CA ASP A 124 9.53 -40.37 -16.35
C ASP A 124 8.05 -40.04 -16.43
N SER A 125 7.17 -41.06 -16.41
CA SER A 125 5.73 -40.86 -16.27
C SER A 125 5.34 -40.36 -14.85
N PRO A 126 4.27 -39.57 -14.68
CA PRO A 126 3.82 -39.16 -13.37
C PRO A 126 3.37 -40.35 -12.50
N GLY A 127 2.80 -41.40 -13.09
CA GLY A 127 2.31 -42.60 -12.40
C GLY A 127 1.20 -42.30 -11.40
N LYS A 128 0.94 -43.25 -10.48
CA LYS A 128 -0.11 -43.11 -9.44
C LYS A 128 0.35 -42.32 -8.21
N ASN A 129 1.64 -42.39 -7.85
CA ASN A 129 2.21 -41.71 -6.72
C ASN A 129 3.21 -40.64 -7.18
N ILE A 130 2.70 -39.46 -7.49
CA ILE A 130 3.52 -38.34 -7.98
C ILE A 130 4.49 -37.79 -6.91
N MET A 131 4.24 -38.05 -5.63
CA MET A 131 5.04 -37.61 -4.49
C MET A 131 6.04 -38.68 -4.02
N ALA A 132 6.23 -39.76 -4.76
CA ALA A 132 7.24 -40.76 -4.43
C ALA A 132 8.65 -40.11 -4.39
N PRO A 133 9.49 -40.41 -3.40
CA PRO A 133 10.78 -39.73 -3.21
C PRO A 133 11.68 -39.75 -4.44
N ASP A 134 11.75 -40.86 -5.13
CA ASP A 134 12.53 -41.02 -6.37
C ASP A 134 12.00 -40.15 -7.52
N LYS A 135 10.68 -39.99 -7.62
CA LYS A 135 10.04 -39.11 -8.61
C LYS A 135 10.28 -37.62 -8.29
N VAL A 136 10.25 -37.24 -7.02
CA VAL A 136 10.57 -35.87 -6.58
C VAL A 136 12.07 -35.58 -6.82
N GLU A 137 12.98 -36.52 -6.48
CA GLU A 137 14.41 -36.37 -6.72
C GLU A 137 14.76 -36.25 -8.19
N ALA A 138 14.00 -36.92 -9.07
CA ALA A 138 14.18 -36.83 -10.52
C ALA A 138 14.00 -35.42 -11.08
N PHE A 139 13.20 -34.55 -10.42
CA PHE A 139 13.12 -33.14 -10.77
C PHE A 139 14.42 -32.37 -10.48
N ALA A 140 15.15 -32.69 -9.42
CA ALA A 140 16.48 -32.12 -9.17
C ALA A 140 17.53 -32.67 -10.13
N THR A 141 17.46 -33.96 -10.44
CA THR A 141 18.36 -34.64 -11.42
C THR A 141 18.26 -34.01 -12.80
N PHE A 142 17.11 -33.44 -13.18
CA PHE A 142 16.89 -32.81 -14.47
C PHE A 142 17.84 -31.63 -14.75
N GLU A 143 18.41 -30.97 -13.75
CA GLU A 143 19.43 -29.93 -13.97
C GLU A 143 20.61 -30.48 -14.82
N LYS A 144 21.10 -31.66 -14.47
CA LYS A 144 22.21 -32.31 -15.18
C LYS A 144 21.82 -32.72 -16.61
N ASP A 145 20.62 -33.26 -16.77
CA ASP A 145 20.08 -33.66 -18.08
C ASP A 145 19.84 -32.46 -19.00
N LEU A 146 19.28 -31.36 -18.43
CA LEU A 146 19.06 -30.11 -19.15
C LEU A 146 20.37 -29.51 -19.66
N LEU A 147 21.33 -29.32 -18.78
CA LEU A 147 22.58 -28.62 -19.09
C LEU A 147 23.55 -29.51 -19.90
N GLY A 148 23.61 -30.82 -19.60
CA GLY A 148 24.59 -31.73 -20.17
C GLY A 148 24.10 -32.47 -21.45
N ASP A 149 22.81 -32.63 -21.59
CA ASP A 149 22.25 -33.48 -22.68
C ASP A 149 21.27 -32.71 -23.58
N LEU A 150 20.21 -32.08 -23.04
CA LEU A 150 19.14 -31.45 -23.82
C LEU A 150 19.59 -30.14 -24.50
N ILE A 151 20.21 -29.21 -23.79
CA ILE A 151 20.70 -27.94 -24.37
C ILE A 151 21.71 -28.21 -25.48
N PRO A 152 22.76 -29.05 -25.30
CA PRO A 152 23.67 -29.40 -26.37
C PRO A 152 22.99 -30.09 -27.58
N TYR A 153 21.98 -30.92 -27.35
CA TYR A 153 21.19 -31.52 -28.41
C TYR A 153 20.43 -30.47 -29.23
N VAL A 154 19.75 -29.55 -28.59
CA VAL A 154 18.99 -28.46 -29.24
C VAL A 154 19.95 -27.58 -30.06
N GLU A 155 21.09 -27.18 -29.49
CA GLU A 155 22.09 -26.35 -30.17
C GLU A 155 22.76 -27.01 -31.37
N LYS A 156 22.80 -28.33 -31.40
CA LYS A 156 23.35 -29.11 -32.52
C LYS A 156 22.35 -29.28 -33.65
N ASN A 157 21.07 -29.45 -33.35
CA ASN A 157 20.07 -29.90 -34.31
C ASN A 157 19.12 -28.78 -34.79
N PHE A 158 19.10 -27.62 -34.08
CA PHE A 158 18.23 -26.51 -34.43
C PHE A 158 19.05 -25.20 -34.58
N PRO A 159 18.56 -24.25 -35.40
CA PRO A 159 19.26 -23.00 -35.64
C PRO A 159 19.02 -22.02 -34.49
N VAL A 160 19.65 -22.26 -33.36
CA VAL A 160 19.50 -21.43 -32.15
C VAL A 160 20.78 -20.65 -31.85
N TYR A 161 20.63 -19.53 -31.14
CA TYR A 161 21.76 -18.88 -30.51
C TYR A 161 22.27 -19.71 -29.33
N LYS A 162 23.58 -19.62 -29.03
CA LYS A 162 24.22 -20.48 -28.02
C LYS A 162 24.62 -19.70 -26.75
N ASP A 163 24.47 -18.40 -26.77
CA ASP A 163 24.82 -17.54 -25.64
C ASP A 163 23.64 -17.44 -24.65
N ARG A 164 23.98 -16.99 -23.44
CA ARG A 164 23.02 -16.85 -22.34
C ARG A 164 21.94 -15.81 -22.60
N GLU A 165 22.25 -14.77 -23.37
CA GLU A 165 21.32 -13.65 -23.63
C GLU A 165 20.18 -14.05 -24.56
N HIS A 166 20.32 -15.16 -25.27
CA HIS A 166 19.28 -15.74 -26.09
C HIS A 166 18.71 -17.06 -25.52
N ARG A 167 18.88 -17.28 -24.19
CA ARG A 167 18.36 -18.49 -23.55
C ARG A 167 17.56 -18.13 -22.29
N ALA A 168 16.31 -18.55 -22.28
CA ALA A 168 15.37 -18.38 -21.17
C ALA A 168 14.95 -19.73 -20.60
N ILE A 169 14.61 -19.73 -19.29
CA ILE A 169 13.98 -20.84 -18.61
C ILE A 169 12.79 -20.34 -17.81
N ALA A 170 11.65 -21.01 -17.94
CA ALA A 170 10.46 -20.73 -17.16
C ALA A 170 9.66 -22.00 -16.90
N GLY A 171 8.76 -21.97 -15.91
CA GLY A 171 7.92 -23.13 -15.65
C GLY A 171 6.88 -22.90 -14.58
N LEU A 172 5.92 -23.82 -14.49
CA LEU A 172 4.84 -23.81 -13.52
C LEU A 172 5.09 -24.77 -12.36
N SER A 173 4.64 -24.45 -11.16
CA SER A 173 4.66 -25.35 -9.99
C SER A 173 6.06 -25.92 -9.70
N MET A 174 6.23 -27.25 -9.78
CA MET A 174 7.56 -27.90 -9.66
C MET A 174 8.54 -27.39 -10.73
N GLY A 175 8.08 -27.16 -11.96
CA GLY A 175 8.85 -26.54 -13.03
C GLY A 175 9.20 -25.07 -12.74
N GLY A 176 8.36 -24.36 -12.01
CA GLY A 176 8.66 -23.03 -11.49
C GLY A 176 9.84 -23.05 -10.50
N GLY A 177 9.80 -23.97 -9.55
CA GLY A 177 10.92 -24.20 -8.61
C GLY A 177 12.20 -24.63 -9.34
N GLN A 178 12.11 -25.54 -10.34
CA GLN A 178 13.26 -25.90 -11.18
C GLN A 178 13.80 -24.69 -11.93
N SER A 179 12.93 -23.87 -12.51
CA SER A 179 13.35 -22.70 -13.30
C SER A 179 14.12 -21.69 -12.44
N LEU A 180 13.67 -21.45 -11.21
CA LEU A 180 14.41 -20.62 -10.26
C LEU A 180 15.74 -21.28 -9.85
N ASN A 181 15.73 -22.58 -9.48
CA ASN A 181 16.92 -23.29 -9.03
C ASN A 181 18.00 -23.35 -10.13
N PHE A 182 17.61 -23.72 -11.35
CA PHE A 182 18.56 -23.91 -12.44
C PHE A 182 18.94 -22.59 -13.10
N GLY A 183 17.99 -21.68 -13.28
CA GLY A 183 18.22 -20.39 -13.90
C GLY A 183 19.15 -19.51 -13.05
N LEU A 184 18.87 -19.38 -11.75
CA LEU A 184 19.68 -18.58 -10.83
C LEU A 184 20.99 -19.28 -10.46
N GLY A 185 21.00 -20.62 -10.41
CA GLY A 185 22.23 -21.41 -10.18
C GLY A 185 23.18 -21.43 -11.36
N ASN A 186 22.74 -21.08 -12.58
CA ASN A 186 23.53 -21.16 -13.83
C ASN A 186 23.40 -19.88 -14.64
N LEU A 187 23.74 -18.72 -14.06
CA LEU A 187 23.64 -17.41 -14.69
C LEU A 187 24.53 -17.24 -15.93
N ASP A 188 25.53 -18.08 -16.13
CA ASP A 188 26.33 -18.13 -17.36
C ASP A 188 25.61 -18.86 -18.49
N THR A 189 24.52 -19.58 -18.19
CA THR A 189 23.69 -20.29 -19.17
C THR A 189 22.40 -19.54 -19.46
N PHE A 190 21.77 -18.96 -18.47
CA PHE A 190 20.46 -18.29 -18.59
C PHE A 190 20.56 -16.83 -18.19
N ALA A 191 19.95 -15.93 -18.99
CA ALA A 191 19.81 -14.52 -18.64
C ALA A 191 18.36 -14.15 -18.27
N TRP A 192 17.38 -14.99 -18.61
CA TRP A 192 15.95 -14.77 -18.45
C TRP A 192 15.35 -15.94 -17.68
N VAL A 193 14.80 -15.67 -16.51
CA VAL A 193 14.31 -16.70 -15.59
C VAL A 193 12.88 -16.38 -15.16
N GLY A 194 11.97 -17.38 -15.25
CA GLY A 194 10.57 -17.26 -14.88
C GLY A 194 10.09 -18.40 -13.98
N GLY A 195 9.58 -18.07 -12.78
CA GLY A 195 8.92 -19.04 -11.89
C GLY A 195 7.44 -18.70 -11.72
N PHE A 196 6.55 -19.61 -12.18
CA PHE A 196 5.10 -19.44 -12.08
C PHE A 196 4.56 -20.35 -10.98
N SER A 197 3.99 -19.78 -9.92
CA SER A 197 3.50 -20.53 -8.74
C SER A 197 4.52 -21.55 -8.24
N SER A 198 5.75 -21.14 -7.99
CA SER A 198 6.87 -22.03 -7.66
C SER A 198 6.58 -22.90 -6.44
N ALA A 199 6.88 -24.22 -6.56
CA ALA A 199 6.55 -25.25 -5.59
C ALA A 199 7.61 -25.41 -4.47
N PRO A 200 7.39 -26.28 -3.44
CA PRO A 200 8.31 -26.50 -2.31
C PRO A 200 9.73 -26.96 -2.67
N ASN A 201 9.98 -27.44 -3.88
CA ASN A 201 11.33 -27.76 -4.39
C ASN A 201 12.19 -26.51 -4.63
N THR A 202 11.61 -25.32 -4.57
CA THR A 202 12.35 -24.05 -4.63
C THR A 202 13.29 -23.94 -3.45
N LYS A 203 14.60 -23.83 -3.71
CA LYS A 203 15.63 -23.64 -2.70
C LYS A 203 15.36 -22.38 -1.86
N LEU A 204 16.01 -22.30 -0.69
CA LEU A 204 15.96 -21.09 0.11
C LEU A 204 16.58 -19.89 -0.64
N PRO A 205 16.09 -18.66 -0.43
CA PRO A 205 16.54 -17.51 -1.21
C PRO A 205 18.05 -17.27 -1.18
N GLU A 206 18.69 -17.43 -0.02
CA GLU A 206 20.14 -17.30 0.15
C GLU A 206 20.95 -18.36 -0.61
N VAL A 207 20.32 -19.50 -0.92
CA VAL A 207 20.92 -20.57 -1.76
C VAL A 207 20.68 -20.30 -3.24
N LEU A 208 19.52 -19.69 -3.58
CA LEU A 208 19.19 -19.28 -4.95
C LEU A 208 20.08 -18.14 -5.43
N VAL A 209 20.30 -17.16 -4.58
CA VAL A 209 21.04 -15.92 -4.89
C VAL A 209 22.12 -15.71 -3.84
N PRO A 210 23.16 -16.54 -3.81
CA PRO A 210 24.25 -16.44 -2.82
C PRO A 210 25.12 -15.19 -3.03
N ASN A 211 25.09 -14.61 -4.25
CA ASN A 211 25.79 -13.38 -4.60
C ASN A 211 24.82 -12.42 -5.31
N PRO A 212 24.09 -11.56 -4.56
CA PRO A 212 23.14 -10.60 -5.14
C PRO A 212 23.78 -9.69 -6.19
N GLU A 213 25.02 -9.22 -5.98
CA GLU A 213 25.71 -8.31 -6.91
C GLU A 213 26.05 -8.97 -8.25
N GLU A 214 26.31 -10.27 -8.26
CA GLU A 214 26.50 -11.03 -9.49
C GLU A 214 25.17 -11.18 -10.24
N SER A 215 24.10 -11.48 -9.50
CA SER A 215 22.76 -11.61 -10.06
C SER A 215 22.27 -10.30 -10.68
N LYS A 216 22.49 -9.14 -10.03
CA LYS A 216 22.20 -7.81 -10.59
C LYS A 216 22.88 -7.58 -11.94
N LYS A 217 24.11 -8.03 -12.10
CA LYS A 217 24.90 -7.83 -13.33
C LYS A 217 24.52 -8.79 -14.45
N LYS A 218 24.16 -10.02 -14.11
CA LYS A 218 23.97 -11.10 -15.08
C LYS A 218 22.51 -11.26 -15.51
N LEU A 219 21.52 -11.06 -14.63
CA LEU A 219 20.11 -11.19 -15.00
C LEU A 219 19.68 -10.07 -15.96
N LYS A 220 18.94 -10.45 -16.99
CA LYS A 220 18.19 -9.53 -17.85
C LYS A 220 16.74 -9.42 -17.41
N LEU A 221 16.18 -10.51 -16.89
CA LEU A 221 14.85 -10.58 -16.29
C LEU A 221 14.80 -11.72 -15.29
N LEU A 222 14.28 -11.45 -14.12
CA LEU A 222 13.78 -12.43 -13.16
C LEU A 222 12.30 -12.15 -12.94
N TRP A 223 11.46 -13.10 -13.34
CA TRP A 223 10.00 -13.06 -13.20
C TRP A 223 9.55 -14.11 -12.20
N MET A 224 8.78 -13.71 -11.21
CA MET A 224 8.07 -14.63 -10.31
C MET A 224 6.60 -14.24 -10.29
N SER A 225 5.72 -15.21 -10.50
CA SER A 225 4.27 -14.97 -10.47
C SER A 225 3.53 -16.03 -9.68
N CYS A 226 2.37 -15.65 -9.13
CA CYS A 226 1.54 -16.56 -8.35
C CYS A 226 0.07 -16.09 -8.36
N GLY A 227 -0.86 -17.01 -8.12
CA GLY A 227 -2.24 -16.66 -7.78
C GLY A 227 -2.34 -16.15 -6.34
N ALA A 228 -3.17 -15.15 -6.08
CA ALA A 228 -3.37 -14.60 -4.73
C ALA A 228 -3.98 -15.63 -3.75
N SER A 229 -4.74 -16.59 -4.26
CA SER A 229 -5.34 -17.69 -3.50
C SER A 229 -4.57 -19.02 -3.66
N ASP A 230 -3.37 -18.98 -4.20
CA ASP A 230 -2.50 -20.14 -4.37
C ASP A 230 -1.91 -20.56 -3.02
N GLY A 231 -2.13 -21.80 -2.61
CA GLY A 231 -1.59 -22.35 -1.35
C GLY A 231 -0.06 -22.40 -1.29
N LEU A 232 0.64 -22.20 -2.40
CA LEU A 232 2.12 -22.22 -2.51
C LEU A 232 2.72 -20.81 -2.59
N ILE A 233 1.94 -19.75 -2.47
CA ILE A 233 2.39 -18.36 -2.61
C ILE A 233 3.57 -18.00 -1.71
N SER A 234 3.69 -18.61 -0.52
CA SER A 234 4.76 -18.37 0.44
C SER A 234 6.17 -18.66 -0.12
N PHE A 235 6.30 -19.60 -1.07
CA PHE A 235 7.60 -19.93 -1.70
C PHE A 235 8.08 -18.81 -2.63
N SER A 236 7.17 -18.18 -3.37
CA SER A 236 7.49 -17.02 -4.20
C SER A 236 7.68 -15.77 -3.35
N LEU A 237 6.84 -15.57 -2.31
CA LEU A 237 6.90 -14.40 -1.42
C LEU A 237 8.24 -14.32 -0.67
N ARG A 238 8.70 -15.40 -0.02
CA ARG A 238 9.99 -15.40 0.69
C ARG A 238 11.17 -15.06 -0.22
N THR A 239 11.10 -15.51 -1.49
CA THR A 239 12.14 -15.20 -2.48
C THR A 239 12.08 -13.73 -2.88
N HIS A 240 10.89 -13.19 -3.10
CA HIS A 240 10.66 -11.77 -3.36
C HIS A 240 11.21 -10.88 -2.23
N GLU A 241 10.86 -11.18 -0.97
CA GLU A 241 11.32 -10.42 0.19
C GLU A 241 12.84 -10.36 0.25
N TYR A 242 13.52 -11.50 0.10
CA TYR A 242 14.98 -11.55 0.06
C TYR A 242 15.57 -10.71 -1.09
N LEU A 243 15.02 -10.84 -2.31
CA LEU A 243 15.51 -10.09 -3.47
C LEU A 243 15.32 -8.58 -3.30
N ARG A 244 14.22 -8.17 -2.69
CA ARG A 244 13.95 -6.77 -2.32
C ARG A 244 14.97 -6.26 -1.30
N ASP A 245 15.23 -7.02 -0.24
CA ASP A 245 16.15 -6.62 0.82
C ASP A 245 17.61 -6.48 0.35
N TYR A 246 17.94 -7.13 -0.78
CA TYR A 246 19.24 -7.02 -1.43
C TYR A 246 19.23 -6.21 -2.74
N ASP A 247 18.14 -5.49 -3.04
CA ASP A 247 17.97 -4.68 -4.26
C ASP A 247 18.25 -5.43 -5.57
N VAL A 248 17.95 -6.74 -5.63
CA VAL A 248 18.08 -7.52 -6.87
C VAL A 248 16.87 -7.26 -7.76
N PRO A 249 17.07 -6.70 -8.98
CA PRO A 249 15.97 -6.39 -9.88
C PRO A 249 15.18 -7.64 -10.26
N HIS A 250 13.87 -7.64 -10.03
CA HIS A 250 12.96 -8.72 -10.36
C HIS A 250 11.52 -8.22 -10.46
N ILE A 251 10.69 -8.96 -11.13
CA ILE A 251 9.23 -8.77 -11.16
C ILE A 251 8.61 -9.82 -10.24
N TYR A 252 7.87 -9.37 -9.23
CA TYR A 252 6.98 -10.23 -8.46
C TYR A 252 5.54 -9.90 -8.81
N TYR A 253 4.90 -10.78 -9.59
CA TYR A 253 3.57 -10.56 -10.14
C TYR A 253 2.56 -11.50 -9.48
N VAL A 254 1.57 -10.94 -8.79
CA VAL A 254 0.48 -11.71 -8.20
C VAL A 254 -0.84 -11.24 -8.78
N MET A 255 -1.69 -12.19 -9.17
CA MET A 255 -3.00 -11.94 -9.76
C MET A 255 -4.09 -12.71 -8.99
N PRO A 256 -5.36 -12.30 -9.07
CA PRO A 256 -6.46 -13.14 -8.57
C PRO A 256 -6.42 -14.53 -9.22
N GLY A 257 -6.57 -15.58 -8.43
CA GLY A 257 -6.57 -16.96 -8.92
C GLY A 257 -5.90 -17.94 -7.96
N PHE A 258 -5.90 -19.21 -8.37
CA PHE A 258 -5.42 -20.35 -7.60
C PHE A 258 -4.16 -20.96 -8.26
N HIS A 259 -3.81 -22.19 -7.86
CA HIS A 259 -2.71 -22.97 -8.43
C HIS A 259 -3.18 -23.68 -9.71
N ASP A 260 -3.44 -22.92 -10.78
CA ASP A 260 -4.05 -23.44 -12.01
C ASP A 260 -3.60 -22.74 -13.30
N PHE A 261 -4.05 -23.29 -14.43
CA PHE A 261 -3.69 -22.78 -15.75
C PHE A 261 -4.24 -21.38 -16.07
N ASN A 262 -5.24 -20.84 -15.35
CA ASN A 262 -5.66 -19.48 -15.59
C ASN A 262 -4.54 -18.50 -15.19
N VAL A 263 -3.89 -18.79 -14.05
CA VAL A 263 -2.73 -18.02 -13.58
C VAL A 263 -1.51 -18.25 -14.47
N TRP A 264 -1.22 -19.50 -14.82
CA TRP A 264 -0.01 -19.84 -15.59
C TRP A 264 -0.06 -19.39 -17.05
N LYS A 265 -1.22 -19.45 -17.71
CA LYS A 265 -1.42 -18.91 -19.07
C LYS A 265 -1.21 -17.40 -19.11
N ASN A 266 -1.80 -16.67 -18.15
CA ASN A 266 -1.58 -15.25 -18.03
C ASN A 266 -0.09 -14.91 -17.77
N SER A 267 0.57 -15.70 -16.92
CA SER A 267 2.01 -15.54 -16.64
C SER A 267 2.87 -15.78 -17.89
N LEU A 268 2.55 -16.81 -18.67
CA LEU A 268 3.23 -17.08 -19.95
C LEU A 268 3.01 -15.93 -20.95
N TYR A 269 1.77 -15.43 -21.06
CA TYR A 269 1.42 -14.31 -21.94
C TYR A 269 2.25 -13.05 -21.61
N LEU A 270 2.36 -12.69 -20.32
CA LEU A 270 3.11 -11.52 -19.90
C LEU A 270 4.62 -11.73 -20.00
N PHE A 271 5.14 -12.84 -19.49
CA PHE A 271 6.57 -13.17 -19.50
C PHE A 271 7.13 -13.24 -20.93
N SER A 272 6.40 -13.86 -21.87
CA SER A 272 6.83 -13.99 -23.26
C SER A 272 7.04 -12.64 -23.96
N GLN A 273 6.33 -11.61 -23.54
CA GLN A 273 6.45 -10.27 -24.09
C GLN A 273 7.71 -9.52 -23.60
N LEU A 274 8.32 -9.98 -22.52
CA LEU A 274 9.46 -9.33 -21.88
C LEU A 274 10.79 -9.96 -22.23
N ILE A 275 10.83 -11.28 -22.52
CA ILE A 275 12.08 -11.98 -22.81
C ILE A 275 12.66 -11.60 -24.18
N PHE A 276 13.99 -11.64 -24.26
CA PHE A 276 14.79 -11.36 -25.45
C PHE A 276 14.68 -9.94 -25.99
N LYS A 277 14.16 -9.01 -25.19
CA LYS A 277 14.07 -7.58 -25.48
C LYS A 277 14.77 -6.77 -24.39
N PRO A 278 15.21 -5.55 -24.69
CA PRO A 278 15.58 -4.64 -23.61
C PRO A 278 14.39 -4.42 -22.66
N VAL A 279 14.60 -4.67 -21.38
CA VAL A 279 13.59 -4.44 -20.33
C VAL A 279 14.13 -3.36 -19.43
N ASP A 280 13.37 -2.26 -19.24
CA ASP A 280 13.66 -1.33 -18.18
C ASP A 280 13.08 -1.89 -16.88
N VAL A 281 13.96 -2.45 -16.04
CA VAL A 281 13.55 -3.05 -14.77
C VAL A 281 13.19 -2.00 -13.73
N SER A 282 13.51 -0.73 -13.92
CA SER A 282 13.13 0.34 -12.97
C SER A 282 11.63 0.53 -12.89
N ASP A 283 10.90 0.29 -13.98
CA ASP A 283 9.43 0.30 -14.00
C ASP A 283 8.78 -0.88 -13.27
N PHE A 284 9.55 -1.94 -12.94
CA PHE A 284 9.04 -3.21 -12.41
C PHE A 284 9.34 -3.45 -10.93
N ILE A 285 10.28 -2.72 -10.34
CA ILE A 285 10.70 -2.90 -8.93
C ILE A 285 9.54 -2.72 -7.94
N HIS A 286 8.44 -2.11 -8.36
CA HIS A 286 7.29 -1.80 -7.54
C HIS A 286 5.97 -2.50 -7.93
N TYR A 287 6.00 -3.45 -8.88
CA TYR A 287 4.78 -4.16 -9.28
C TYR A 287 4.56 -5.43 -8.45
N SER A 288 4.28 -5.26 -7.17
CA SER A 288 3.56 -6.26 -6.39
C SER A 288 2.07 -5.96 -6.50
N LEU A 289 1.29 -6.83 -7.14
CA LEU A 289 -0.17 -6.81 -7.03
C LEU A 289 -0.63 -7.30 -5.65
N LEU A 290 0.30 -7.85 -4.84
CA LEU A 290 0.09 -8.02 -3.42
C LEU A 290 0.25 -6.67 -2.75
N GLY A 291 -0.82 -6.26 -2.11
CA GLY A 291 -0.76 -5.17 -1.16
C GLY A 291 0.14 -5.55 0.03
N THR A 292 0.67 -4.55 0.68
CA THR A 292 1.25 -4.70 2.01
C THR A 292 0.12 -4.78 3.02
N PRO A 293 0.11 -5.73 3.99
CA PRO A 293 -0.85 -5.71 5.08
C PRO A 293 -0.87 -4.33 5.75
N ALA A 294 -2.07 -3.79 5.98
CA ALA A 294 -2.19 -2.48 6.62
C ALA A 294 -1.58 -2.52 8.02
N SER A 295 -0.88 -1.45 8.42
CA SER A 295 -0.25 -1.36 9.75
C SER A 295 -1.26 -1.37 10.90
N SER A 296 -2.53 -1.09 10.60
CA SER A 296 -3.67 -1.20 11.52
C SER A 296 -4.25 -2.61 11.65
N ASN A 297 -3.68 -3.61 10.96
CA ASN A 297 -4.12 -5.00 11.12
C ASN A 297 -3.69 -5.55 12.48
N VAL A 298 -4.52 -6.43 13.06
CA VAL A 298 -4.12 -7.20 14.23
C VAL A 298 -2.95 -8.12 13.86
N ARG A 299 -2.08 -8.43 14.83
CA ARG A 299 -0.87 -9.20 14.60
C ARG A 299 -1.15 -10.52 13.86
N GLY A 300 -0.54 -10.69 12.70
CA GLY A 300 -0.65 -11.88 11.86
C GLY A 300 -1.77 -11.84 10.81
N ALA A 301 -2.66 -10.86 10.86
CA ALA A 301 -3.68 -10.68 9.84
C ALA A 301 -3.06 -10.18 8.52
N GLN A 302 -3.45 -10.82 7.41
CA GLN A 302 -2.93 -10.48 6.08
C GLN A 302 -3.80 -9.46 5.34
N PHE A 303 -5.02 -9.27 5.75
CA PHE A 303 -5.98 -8.31 5.16
C PHE A 303 -6.55 -7.41 6.26
N PRO A 304 -6.98 -6.18 5.88
CA PRO A 304 -6.83 -5.54 4.58
C PRO A 304 -5.38 -5.32 4.14
N GLN A 305 -5.17 -5.29 2.82
CA GLN A 305 -3.87 -4.99 2.20
C GLN A 305 -3.95 -3.67 1.43
N ILE A 306 -2.88 -2.89 1.46
CA ILE A 306 -2.74 -1.67 0.66
C ILE A 306 -1.91 -1.96 -0.58
N LEU A 307 -2.46 -1.69 -1.75
CA LEU A 307 -1.78 -1.80 -3.04
C LEU A 307 -0.85 -0.59 -3.29
N PRO A 308 0.16 -0.72 -4.17
CA PRO A 308 1.08 0.39 -4.48
C PRO A 308 0.40 1.67 -5.00
N ASP A 309 -0.77 1.54 -5.61
CA ASP A 309 -1.59 2.65 -6.10
C ASP A 309 -2.60 3.16 -5.05
N SER A 310 -2.40 2.81 -3.79
CA SER A 310 -3.24 3.18 -2.64
C SER A 310 -4.68 2.62 -2.68
N ARG A 311 -5.01 1.69 -3.59
CA ARG A 311 -6.22 0.88 -3.43
C ARG A 311 -6.04 -0.09 -2.29
N ALA A 312 -7.14 -0.56 -1.69
CA ALA A 312 -7.09 -1.55 -0.63
C ALA A 312 -7.91 -2.79 -0.96
N ILE A 313 -7.39 -3.96 -0.61
CA ILE A 313 -8.09 -5.25 -0.73
C ILE A 313 -8.59 -5.65 0.65
N PHE A 314 -9.89 -5.85 0.77
CA PHE A 314 -10.55 -6.35 1.98
C PHE A 314 -11.02 -7.77 1.75
N ARG A 315 -10.82 -8.63 2.75
CA ARG A 315 -11.19 -10.04 2.66
C ARG A 315 -11.70 -10.57 4.00
N ILE A 316 -12.85 -11.23 4.01
CA ILE A 316 -13.41 -11.88 5.20
C ILE A 316 -14.03 -13.22 4.85
N LYS A 317 -13.83 -14.22 5.72
CA LYS A 317 -14.50 -15.52 5.60
C LYS A 317 -15.81 -15.50 6.38
N ALA A 318 -16.93 -15.54 5.66
CA ALA A 318 -18.28 -15.57 6.22
C ALA A 318 -19.21 -16.40 5.31
N PRO A 319 -19.11 -17.73 5.36
CA PRO A 319 -19.79 -18.62 4.40
C PRO A 319 -21.33 -18.55 4.49
N GLU A 320 -21.89 -18.23 5.65
CA GLU A 320 -23.34 -18.17 5.87
C GLU A 320 -23.96 -16.80 5.50
N ALA A 321 -23.14 -15.75 5.38
CA ALA A 321 -23.63 -14.43 5.03
C ALA A 321 -24.26 -14.40 3.62
N GLN A 322 -25.34 -13.65 3.47
CA GLN A 322 -26.05 -13.49 2.21
C GLN A 322 -25.55 -12.27 1.43
N LYS A 323 -25.13 -11.22 2.14
CA LYS A 323 -24.59 -10.00 1.57
C LYS A 323 -23.54 -9.39 2.50
N ILE A 324 -22.40 -8.97 1.95
CA ILE A 324 -21.44 -8.16 2.68
C ILE A 324 -21.10 -6.92 1.86
N GLU A 325 -21.11 -5.77 2.52
CA GLU A 325 -20.65 -4.48 1.97
C GLU A 325 -19.54 -3.93 2.87
N LEU A 326 -18.53 -3.34 2.27
CA LEU A 326 -17.54 -2.54 2.98
C LEU A 326 -18.04 -1.08 3.01
N ASP A 327 -18.21 -0.52 4.21
CA ASP A 327 -18.57 0.89 4.44
C ASP A 327 -17.29 1.66 4.76
N LEU A 328 -16.71 2.33 3.74
CA LEU A 328 -15.46 3.08 3.79
C LEU A 328 -15.60 4.33 2.91
N ALA A 329 -15.92 5.46 3.48
CA ALA A 329 -16.27 6.71 2.81
C ALA A 329 -17.46 6.58 1.82
N LYS A 330 -17.54 5.48 1.10
CA LYS A 330 -18.67 4.98 0.32
C LYS A 330 -18.82 3.48 0.54
N LYS A 331 -19.94 2.92 0.06
CA LYS A 331 -20.18 1.48 0.16
C LYS A 331 -19.63 0.75 -1.08
N TYR A 332 -18.95 -0.36 -0.82
CA TYR A 332 -18.46 -1.30 -1.83
C TYR A 332 -19.10 -2.65 -1.59
N GLU A 333 -19.75 -3.22 -2.61
CA GLU A 333 -20.30 -4.58 -2.54
C GLU A 333 -19.15 -5.60 -2.65
N MET A 334 -19.11 -6.57 -1.71
CA MET A 334 -18.11 -7.64 -1.72
C MET A 334 -18.61 -8.85 -2.52
N ILE A 335 -17.70 -9.55 -3.15
CA ILE A 335 -17.98 -10.73 -3.97
C ILE A 335 -17.59 -11.99 -3.18
N LYS A 336 -18.51 -12.95 -3.09
CA LYS A 336 -18.32 -14.23 -2.41
C LYS A 336 -17.75 -15.28 -3.35
N ASP A 337 -16.68 -15.94 -2.95
CA ASP A 337 -16.15 -17.10 -3.66
C ASP A 337 -16.81 -18.42 -3.24
N THR A 338 -16.44 -19.53 -3.89
CA THR A 338 -16.97 -20.87 -3.60
C THR A 338 -16.56 -21.42 -2.23
N ALA A 339 -15.54 -20.85 -1.59
CA ALA A 339 -15.06 -21.21 -0.24
C ALA A 339 -15.75 -20.38 0.87
N GLY A 340 -16.66 -19.47 0.50
CA GLY A 340 -17.34 -18.57 1.43
C GLY A 340 -16.49 -17.40 1.91
N VAL A 341 -15.45 -17.05 1.15
CA VAL A 341 -14.64 -15.85 1.37
C VAL A 341 -15.19 -14.71 0.54
N TRP A 342 -15.37 -13.56 1.17
CA TRP A 342 -15.82 -12.34 0.55
C TRP A 342 -14.64 -11.40 0.33
N GLU A 343 -14.57 -10.79 -0.84
CA GLU A 343 -13.46 -9.90 -1.22
C GLU A 343 -13.96 -8.67 -1.97
N VAL A 344 -13.29 -7.54 -1.75
CA VAL A 344 -13.44 -6.34 -2.56
C VAL A 344 -12.12 -5.58 -2.65
N THR A 345 -11.88 -4.94 -3.79
CA THR A 345 -10.81 -3.95 -3.97
C THR A 345 -11.45 -2.57 -4.11
N THR A 346 -10.97 -1.61 -3.33
CA THR A 346 -11.47 -0.22 -3.34
C THR A 346 -10.95 0.58 -4.54
N ASP A 347 -11.46 1.80 -4.72
CA ASP A 347 -10.73 2.83 -5.45
C ASP A 347 -9.46 3.23 -4.68
N SER A 348 -8.60 4.05 -5.30
CA SER A 348 -7.43 4.64 -4.62
C SER A 348 -7.89 5.50 -3.45
N LEU A 349 -7.37 5.20 -2.27
CA LEU A 349 -7.64 5.91 -1.02
C LEU A 349 -6.63 7.05 -0.84
N THR A 350 -7.03 8.09 -0.14
CA THR A 350 -6.10 9.13 0.31
C THR A 350 -5.17 8.58 1.40
N GLU A 351 -3.96 9.10 1.48
CA GLU A 351 -2.98 8.73 2.50
C GLU A 351 -3.48 9.02 3.92
N GLY A 352 -3.08 8.20 4.89
CA GLY A 352 -3.43 8.32 6.30
C GLY A 352 -4.57 7.43 6.75
N PHE A 353 -5.18 7.77 7.88
CA PHE A 353 -6.15 6.93 8.58
C PHE A 353 -7.58 7.10 8.05
N HIS A 354 -8.26 5.97 7.83
CA HIS A 354 -9.68 5.92 7.46
C HIS A 354 -10.43 4.93 8.35
N TYR A 355 -11.61 5.34 8.84
CA TYR A 355 -12.54 4.41 9.47
C TYR A 355 -13.25 3.55 8.42
N TYR A 356 -13.51 2.29 8.77
CA TYR A 356 -14.39 1.43 7.99
C TYR A 356 -15.18 0.45 8.87
N SER A 357 -16.24 -0.11 8.32
CA SER A 357 -17.02 -1.20 8.91
C SER A 357 -17.42 -2.20 7.83
N LEU A 358 -17.61 -3.45 8.21
CA LEU A 358 -18.25 -4.45 7.36
C LEU A 358 -19.75 -4.46 7.68
N LEU A 359 -20.58 -4.35 6.65
CA LEU A 359 -22.04 -4.52 6.79
C LEU A 359 -22.37 -5.95 6.40
N ILE A 360 -22.48 -6.84 7.41
CA ILE A 360 -22.83 -8.24 7.20
C ILE A 360 -24.35 -8.37 7.34
N ASP A 361 -25.03 -8.69 6.24
CA ASP A 361 -26.49 -8.75 6.16
C ASP A 361 -27.17 -7.49 6.74
N GLY A 362 -26.57 -6.33 6.51
CA GLY A 362 -27.03 -5.02 6.96
C GLY A 362 -26.58 -4.62 8.38
N VAL A 363 -25.92 -5.49 9.13
CA VAL A 363 -25.43 -5.21 10.49
C VAL A 363 -23.99 -4.67 10.41
N PRO A 364 -23.69 -3.46 10.93
CA PRO A 364 -22.33 -2.95 10.97
C PRO A 364 -21.51 -3.66 12.05
N VAL A 365 -20.40 -4.27 11.62
CA VAL A 365 -19.45 -4.97 12.49
C VAL A 365 -18.03 -4.47 12.25
N ALA A 366 -17.22 -4.53 13.29
CA ALA A 366 -15.78 -4.33 13.14
C ALA A 366 -15.16 -5.56 12.46
N ASP A 367 -14.19 -5.33 11.58
CA ASP A 367 -13.40 -6.38 10.97
C ASP A 367 -12.51 -7.04 12.04
N PRO A 368 -12.62 -8.37 12.27
CA PRO A 368 -11.78 -9.04 13.25
C PRO A 368 -10.29 -9.05 12.91
N ALA A 369 -9.94 -8.72 11.68
CA ALA A 369 -8.57 -8.64 11.21
C ALA A 369 -7.92 -7.26 11.43
N SER A 370 -8.68 -6.24 11.86
CA SER A 370 -8.21 -4.88 12.10
C SER A 370 -8.27 -4.53 13.59
N GLU A 371 -7.34 -3.67 14.03
CA GLU A 371 -7.52 -2.93 15.27
C GLU A 371 -8.80 -2.11 15.23
N THR A 372 -9.39 -1.85 16.40
CA THR A 372 -10.63 -1.08 16.53
C THR A 372 -10.38 0.25 17.21
N PHE A 373 -11.04 1.26 16.69
CA PHE A 373 -10.94 2.65 17.13
C PHE A 373 -12.33 3.18 17.47
N TYR A 374 -12.45 3.97 18.54
CA TYR A 374 -13.71 4.64 18.79
C TYR A 374 -13.83 5.86 17.87
N GLY A 375 -14.85 5.82 17.03
CA GLY A 375 -15.18 6.89 16.09
C GLY A 375 -16.52 6.60 15.42
N MET A 376 -17.15 7.59 14.81
CA MET A 376 -18.50 7.47 14.24
C MET A 376 -19.54 6.99 15.29
N SER A 377 -19.34 7.37 16.56
CA SER A 377 -20.16 6.97 17.73
C SER A 377 -20.19 5.45 18.01
N ARG A 378 -19.20 4.70 17.56
CA ARG A 378 -19.07 3.26 17.79
C ARG A 378 -17.61 2.80 17.70
N MET A 379 -17.34 1.58 18.09
CA MET A 379 -16.10 0.92 17.73
C MET A 379 -16.14 0.57 16.24
N ALA A 380 -15.22 1.09 15.47
CA ALA A 380 -15.06 0.86 14.05
C ALA A 380 -13.65 0.33 13.76
N SER A 381 -13.47 -0.36 12.66
CA SER A 381 -12.14 -0.72 12.17
C SER A 381 -11.43 0.49 11.56
N GLY A 382 -10.12 0.43 11.46
CA GLY A 382 -9.31 1.46 10.83
C GLY A 382 -8.37 0.88 9.79
N ILE A 383 -8.15 1.62 8.71
CA ILE A 383 -7.10 1.32 7.75
C ILE A 383 -6.15 2.51 7.64
N GLU A 384 -4.86 2.23 7.77
CA GLU A 384 -3.80 3.23 7.60
C GLU A 384 -3.20 3.08 6.20
N VAL A 385 -3.41 4.07 5.34
CA VAL A 385 -2.78 4.15 4.02
C VAL A 385 -1.44 4.85 4.17
N PRO A 386 -0.31 4.23 3.78
CA PRO A 386 1.02 4.81 3.96
C PRO A 386 1.17 6.19 3.35
N PHE A 387 1.82 7.09 4.09
CA PHE A 387 2.16 8.42 3.62
C PHE A 387 3.37 8.34 2.69
N LYS A 388 3.31 8.98 1.53
CA LYS A 388 4.39 8.98 0.52
C LYS A 388 5.38 10.14 0.68
N GLY A 389 5.19 10.99 1.69
CA GLY A 389 6.06 12.13 2.00
C GLY A 389 7.17 11.79 2.99
N ASP A 390 7.58 12.78 3.77
CA ASP A 390 8.69 12.72 4.73
C ASP A 390 8.38 11.96 6.04
N GLY A 391 7.21 11.32 6.13
CA GLY A 391 6.84 10.48 7.27
C GLY A 391 6.71 11.24 8.59
N TYR A 392 6.12 12.44 8.58
CA TYR A 392 6.06 13.32 9.76
C TYR A 392 5.30 12.72 10.97
N TYR A 393 4.49 11.69 10.77
CA TYR A 393 3.81 10.92 11.83
C TYR A 393 4.23 9.43 11.84
N GLU A 394 5.32 9.07 11.20
CA GLU A 394 5.90 7.73 11.27
C GLU A 394 6.83 7.60 12.48
N VAL A 395 7.02 6.36 12.93
CA VAL A 395 8.00 6.06 13.98
C VAL A 395 9.39 6.27 13.41
N LYS A 396 10.14 7.24 13.95
CA LYS A 396 11.54 7.52 13.58
C LYS A 396 12.47 7.14 14.74
N ASP A 397 13.75 6.97 14.47
CA ASP A 397 14.77 6.75 15.50
C ASP A 397 15.14 8.09 16.17
N VAL A 398 14.22 8.59 16.99
CA VAL A 398 14.36 9.82 17.77
C VAL A 398 13.92 9.56 19.21
N PRO A 399 14.28 10.42 20.18
CA PRO A 399 13.73 10.30 21.53
C PRO A 399 12.20 10.43 21.51
N HIS A 400 11.51 9.51 22.21
CA HIS A 400 10.05 9.47 22.28
C HIS A 400 9.52 9.96 23.62
N GLY A 401 8.37 10.63 23.55
CA GLY A 401 7.55 10.97 24.69
C GLY A 401 6.59 9.83 25.09
N ASP A 402 5.72 10.08 26.05
CA ASP A 402 4.78 9.10 26.57
C ASP A 402 3.34 9.55 26.45
N ILE A 403 2.44 8.65 26.08
CA ILE A 403 0.99 8.83 26.23
C ILE A 403 0.55 8.22 27.56
N ARG A 404 -0.09 9.03 28.41
CA ARG A 404 -0.53 8.68 29.76
C ARG A 404 -2.03 8.82 29.89
N ILE A 405 -2.70 7.81 30.46
CA ILE A 405 -4.14 7.86 30.76
C ILE A 405 -4.31 8.31 32.20
N LYS A 406 -5.11 9.36 32.41
CA LYS A 406 -5.39 9.92 33.73
C LYS A 406 -6.88 9.92 34.00
N ARG A 407 -7.27 9.47 35.18
CA ARG A 407 -8.64 9.54 35.68
C ARG A 407 -8.75 10.64 36.72
N TYR A 408 -9.86 11.36 36.65
CA TYR A 408 -10.21 12.40 37.58
C TYR A 408 -11.70 12.36 37.87
N PHE A 409 -12.09 12.88 39.01
CA PHE A 409 -13.51 13.07 39.35
C PHE A 409 -13.97 14.43 38.84
N SER A 410 -14.89 14.45 37.90
CA SER A 410 -15.52 15.67 37.42
C SER A 410 -16.57 16.14 38.41
N THR A 411 -16.41 17.33 38.94
CA THR A 411 -17.42 17.96 39.79
C THR A 411 -18.60 18.52 38.99
N VAL A 412 -18.41 18.74 37.67
CA VAL A 412 -19.43 19.21 36.74
C VAL A 412 -20.38 18.06 36.37
N PHE A 413 -19.84 16.92 35.98
CA PHE A 413 -20.62 15.73 35.62
C PHE A 413 -20.96 14.83 36.82
N ARG A 414 -20.27 14.99 37.96
CA ARG A 414 -20.39 14.17 39.18
C ARG A 414 -20.07 12.70 38.93
N GLU A 415 -19.08 12.44 38.07
CA GLU A 415 -18.64 11.09 37.69
C GLU A 415 -17.13 11.02 37.47
N TRP A 416 -16.57 9.82 37.43
CA TRP A 416 -15.19 9.59 37.05
C TRP A 416 -15.05 9.68 35.53
N ARG A 417 -14.17 10.61 35.08
CA ARG A 417 -13.79 10.79 33.68
C ARG A 417 -12.30 10.55 33.51
N GLN A 418 -11.88 10.46 32.27
CA GLN A 418 -10.48 10.33 31.92
C GLN A 418 -10.09 11.25 30.77
N PHE A 419 -8.78 11.47 30.64
CA PHE A 419 -8.17 12.11 29.50
C PHE A 419 -6.80 11.51 29.23
N TYR A 420 -6.31 11.72 28.02
CA TYR A 420 -4.98 11.30 27.61
C TYR A 420 -4.03 12.50 27.71
N VAL A 421 -2.75 12.24 28.06
CA VAL A 421 -1.71 13.26 28.16
C VAL A 421 -0.46 12.77 27.47
N TYR A 422 -0.01 13.52 26.49
CA TYR A 422 1.34 13.38 25.97
C TYR A 422 2.31 14.20 26.82
N THR A 423 3.41 13.59 27.24
CA THR A 423 4.54 14.25 27.89
C THR A 423 5.77 14.14 26.97
N PRO A 424 6.52 15.24 26.73
CA PRO A 424 7.60 15.24 25.75
C PRO A 424 8.78 14.36 26.17
N PRO A 425 9.67 13.99 25.23
CA PRO A 425 10.88 13.22 25.53
C PRO A 425 11.67 13.81 26.67
N GLY A 426 12.13 12.95 27.59
CA GLY A 426 12.90 13.35 28.77
C GLY A 426 12.09 13.95 29.92
N TYR A 427 10.77 14.02 29.84
CA TYR A 427 9.91 14.60 30.87
C TYR A 427 10.17 14.03 32.28
N ASP A 428 10.26 12.72 32.44
CA ASP A 428 10.46 12.10 33.76
C ASP A 428 11.86 12.30 34.33
N GLY A 429 12.87 12.38 33.45
CA GLY A 429 14.26 12.57 33.84
C GLY A 429 14.58 14.01 34.27
N ASN A 430 13.92 15.01 33.71
CA ASN A 430 14.15 16.43 34.00
C ASN A 430 13.05 17.00 34.91
N THR A 431 13.19 16.80 36.21
CA THR A 431 12.17 17.17 37.22
C THR A 431 12.08 18.69 37.50
N SER A 432 13.03 19.49 37.05
CA SER A 432 13.07 20.95 37.28
C SER A 432 12.41 21.75 36.15
N GLU A 433 12.23 21.17 34.98
CA GLU A 433 11.66 21.88 33.82
C GLU A 433 10.14 21.95 33.88
N THR A 434 9.60 23.09 33.46
CA THR A 434 8.17 23.32 33.30
C THR A 434 7.86 23.59 31.85
N TYR A 435 6.75 23.05 31.37
CA TYR A 435 6.38 23.01 29.95
C TYR A 435 5.13 23.84 29.66
N PRO A 436 4.99 24.45 28.49
CA PRO A 436 3.70 24.99 28.05
C PRO A 436 2.73 23.83 27.79
N ALA A 437 1.43 24.12 27.76
CA ALA A 437 0.38 23.12 27.59
C ALA A 437 -0.56 23.43 26.41
N LEU A 438 -0.78 22.46 25.55
CA LEU A 438 -1.83 22.44 24.52
C LEU A 438 -2.97 21.52 25.00
N TYR A 439 -4.18 22.06 25.06
CA TYR A 439 -5.42 21.30 25.21
C TYR A 439 -6.00 21.08 23.82
N ILE A 440 -6.16 19.80 23.37
CA ILE A 440 -6.62 19.51 22.02
C ILE A 440 -7.86 18.62 22.05
N LEU A 441 -8.91 19.03 21.33
CA LEU A 441 -10.25 18.47 21.42
C LEU A 441 -10.59 17.64 20.18
N HIS A 442 -11.20 16.48 20.41
CA HIS A 442 -11.67 15.56 19.36
C HIS A 442 -12.99 16.04 18.71
N GLY A 443 -13.40 15.38 17.63
CA GLY A 443 -14.64 15.65 16.90
C GLY A 443 -15.88 14.96 17.44
N GLY A 444 -17.03 15.25 16.83
CA GLY A 444 -18.27 14.56 17.13
C GLY A 444 -18.20 13.06 16.80
N GLY A 445 -18.71 12.23 17.72
CA GLY A 445 -18.66 10.77 17.57
C GLY A 445 -17.33 10.13 17.89
N GLU A 446 -16.38 10.88 18.44
CA GLU A 446 -15.09 10.43 18.96
C GLU A 446 -14.99 10.65 20.48
N ASP A 447 -13.85 10.36 21.07
CA ASP A 447 -13.55 10.59 22.49
C ASP A 447 -12.08 10.97 22.71
N GLU A 448 -11.64 11.01 23.96
CA GLU A 448 -10.29 11.39 24.40
C GLU A 448 -9.17 10.55 23.79
N ARG A 449 -9.47 9.38 23.19
CA ARG A 449 -8.50 8.49 22.53
C ARG A 449 -8.11 8.96 21.13
N GLY A 450 -8.99 9.72 20.47
CA GLY A 450 -8.87 10.04 19.04
C GLY A 450 -7.54 10.67 18.67
N TRP A 451 -7.12 11.71 19.35
CA TRP A 451 -5.84 12.38 19.06
C TRP A 451 -4.61 11.50 19.33
N ALA A 452 -4.65 10.64 20.35
CA ALA A 452 -3.56 9.72 20.65
C ALA A 452 -3.47 8.57 19.62
N ALA A 453 -4.60 7.93 19.29
CA ALA A 453 -4.62 6.75 18.44
C ALA A 453 -4.66 7.13 16.93
N GLN A 454 -5.78 7.70 16.47
CA GLN A 454 -5.95 8.08 15.07
C GLN A 454 -5.12 9.31 14.70
N GLY A 455 -4.95 10.25 15.65
CA GLY A 455 -4.23 11.52 15.47
C GLY A 455 -2.71 11.40 15.45
N LYS A 456 -2.14 10.31 15.99
CA LYS A 456 -0.67 10.10 16.07
C LYS A 456 0.06 11.29 16.70
N THR A 457 -0.55 11.89 17.72
CA THR A 457 -0.06 13.14 18.36
C THR A 457 1.36 12.98 18.90
N ASP A 458 1.66 11.86 19.53
CA ASP A 458 2.98 11.51 20.06
C ASP A 458 4.04 11.52 18.96
N LEU A 459 3.84 10.77 17.87
CA LEU A 459 4.79 10.66 16.78
C LEU A 459 5.00 11.99 16.05
N ILE A 460 3.92 12.77 15.84
CA ILE A 460 4.02 14.11 15.25
C ILE A 460 4.89 15.01 16.11
N LEU A 461 4.66 15.02 17.42
CA LEU A 461 5.41 15.90 18.33
C LEU A 461 6.84 15.44 18.54
N ASP A 462 7.08 14.14 18.71
CA ASP A 462 8.43 13.59 18.85
C ASP A 462 9.32 13.96 17.66
N ASN A 463 8.79 13.77 16.43
CA ASN A 463 9.49 14.14 15.21
C ASN A 463 9.74 15.66 15.13
N LEU A 464 8.74 16.48 15.40
CA LEU A 464 8.89 17.95 15.37
C LEU A 464 9.87 18.47 16.42
N ILE A 465 9.86 17.90 17.62
CA ILE A 465 10.79 18.28 18.70
C ILE A 465 12.22 17.88 18.34
N ALA A 466 12.42 16.66 17.82
CA ALA A 466 13.73 16.19 17.38
C ALA A 466 14.30 17.02 16.22
N GLU A 467 13.44 17.49 15.32
CA GLU A 467 13.80 18.39 14.22
C GLU A 467 13.98 19.87 14.66
N GLY A 468 13.74 20.21 15.92
CA GLY A 468 13.81 21.59 16.45
C GLY A 468 12.70 22.50 15.89
N LYS A 469 11.66 21.94 15.32
CA LYS A 469 10.52 22.67 14.71
C LYS A 469 9.44 23.04 15.70
N ALA A 470 9.25 22.24 16.76
CA ALA A 470 8.32 22.52 17.85
C ALA A 470 9.05 22.58 19.20
N ASN A 471 8.56 23.43 20.11
CA ASN A 471 9.00 23.43 21.49
C ASN A 471 8.45 22.21 22.23
N PRO A 472 9.22 21.57 23.13
CA PRO A 472 8.68 20.57 24.04
C PRO A 472 7.46 21.11 24.81
N MET A 473 6.35 20.39 24.75
CA MET A 473 5.09 20.79 25.40
C MET A 473 4.32 19.58 25.92
N ILE A 474 3.46 19.81 26.89
CA ILE A 474 2.47 18.82 27.33
C ILE A 474 1.22 18.98 26.46
N ILE A 475 0.66 17.87 25.98
CA ILE A 475 -0.61 17.90 25.25
C ILE A 475 -1.65 17.12 26.05
N VAL A 476 -2.77 17.79 26.33
CA VAL A 476 -3.90 17.23 27.06
C VAL A 476 -5.04 17.00 26.08
N MET A 477 -5.54 15.77 26.03
CA MET A 477 -6.60 15.31 25.13
C MET A 477 -7.80 14.91 25.99
N PRO A 478 -8.68 15.87 26.39
CA PRO A 478 -9.84 15.57 27.21
C PRO A 478 -11.01 15.03 26.39
N ASP A 479 -11.94 14.35 27.06
CA ASP A 479 -13.23 14.01 26.49
C ASP A 479 -14.12 15.26 26.40
N GLY A 480 -14.41 15.69 25.17
CA GLY A 480 -15.27 16.82 24.85
C GLY A 480 -16.78 16.52 24.90
N ASN A 481 -17.15 15.25 25.11
CA ASN A 481 -18.56 14.84 25.14
C ASN A 481 -19.25 15.33 26.43
N THR A 482 -20.46 15.83 26.28
CA THR A 482 -21.25 16.46 27.38
C THR A 482 -22.53 15.68 27.72
N ASN A 483 -22.56 14.36 27.40
CA ASN A 483 -23.73 13.49 27.59
C ASN A 483 -25.01 14.02 26.90
N THR A 484 -24.85 14.86 25.88
CA THR A 484 -25.93 15.29 25.00
C THR A 484 -25.79 14.63 23.64
N SER A 485 -26.89 14.24 23.02
CA SER A 485 -26.84 13.77 21.62
C SER A 485 -26.36 14.89 20.70
N PHE A 486 -25.83 14.54 19.52
CA PHE A 486 -25.44 15.55 18.53
C PHE A 486 -26.60 16.49 18.18
N ALA A 487 -27.84 15.99 18.16
CA ALA A 487 -29.05 16.81 17.95
C ALA A 487 -29.33 17.80 19.11
N GLY A 488 -28.80 17.54 20.31
CA GLY A 488 -28.86 18.44 21.48
C GLY A 488 -27.60 19.28 21.69
N PHE A 489 -26.65 19.24 20.76
CA PHE A 489 -25.46 20.05 20.84
C PHE A 489 -25.78 21.52 20.58
N GLY A 490 -25.58 22.35 21.57
CA GLY A 490 -25.90 23.78 21.55
C GLY A 490 -25.25 24.54 22.70
N GLU A 491 -25.68 25.75 22.97
CA GLU A 491 -25.05 26.63 23.96
C GLU A 491 -24.91 25.96 25.35
N ARG A 492 -25.92 25.20 25.78
CA ARG A 492 -25.86 24.48 27.06
C ARG A 492 -24.72 23.47 27.10
N ALA A 493 -24.53 22.70 26.04
CA ALA A 493 -23.44 21.73 25.96
C ALA A 493 -22.08 22.43 25.98
N LEU A 494 -21.95 23.56 25.28
CA LEU A 494 -20.74 24.37 25.25
C LEU A 494 -20.41 24.96 26.62
N LYS A 495 -21.39 25.46 27.36
CA LYS A 495 -21.23 25.97 28.76
C LYS A 495 -20.81 24.85 29.71
N ILE A 496 -21.40 23.66 29.59
CA ILE A 496 -21.01 22.51 30.41
C ILE A 496 -19.56 22.13 30.14
N PHE A 497 -19.16 22.05 28.86
CA PHE A 497 -17.78 21.74 28.51
C PHE A 497 -16.81 22.84 28.96
N GLU A 498 -17.17 24.11 28.82
CA GLU A 498 -16.38 25.23 29.33
C GLU A 498 -16.09 25.06 30.82
N SER A 499 -17.12 24.79 31.63
CA SER A 499 -16.95 24.52 33.05
C SER A 499 -16.09 23.31 33.33
N GLU A 500 -16.29 22.20 32.59
CA GLU A 500 -15.47 20.99 32.72
C GLU A 500 -13.99 21.27 32.46
N LEU A 501 -13.69 21.98 31.39
CA LEU A 501 -12.30 22.32 31.05
C LEU A 501 -11.67 23.22 32.09
N LYS A 502 -12.41 24.28 32.53
CA LYS A 502 -11.90 25.32 33.41
C LYS A 502 -11.81 24.91 34.89
N ASP A 503 -12.79 24.13 35.36
CA ASP A 503 -12.97 23.85 36.78
C ASP A 503 -12.47 22.43 37.17
N CYS A 504 -12.32 21.52 36.18
CA CYS A 504 -11.88 20.16 36.43
C CYS A 504 -10.55 19.83 35.73
N VAL A 505 -10.48 19.94 34.39
CA VAL A 505 -9.33 19.46 33.62
C VAL A 505 -8.09 20.33 33.83
N ILE A 506 -8.18 21.64 33.60
CA ILE A 506 -7.03 22.57 33.74
C ILE A 506 -6.46 22.51 35.18
N PRO A 507 -7.25 22.61 36.24
CA PRO A 507 -6.74 22.55 37.61
C PRO A 507 -6.09 21.20 37.95
N PHE A 508 -6.63 20.10 37.41
CA PHE A 508 -6.01 18.79 37.58
C PHE A 508 -4.63 18.71 36.92
N VAL A 509 -4.51 19.21 35.69
CA VAL A 509 -3.25 19.23 34.95
C VAL A 509 -2.22 20.11 35.66
N GLU A 510 -2.59 21.31 36.07
CA GLU A 510 -1.70 22.24 36.78
C GLU A 510 -1.21 21.68 38.12
N LYS A 511 -2.04 20.88 38.81
CA LYS A 511 -1.66 20.22 40.05
C LYS A 511 -0.71 19.01 39.87
N ASN A 512 -0.87 18.26 38.77
CA ASN A 512 -0.23 16.95 38.65
C ASN A 512 0.89 16.90 37.59
N TYR A 513 1.05 17.94 36.77
CA TYR A 513 2.06 18.06 35.76
C TYR A 513 2.85 19.35 35.89
N ARG A 514 4.08 19.33 35.44
CA ARG A 514 4.96 20.52 35.44
C ARG A 514 4.61 21.42 34.25
N VAL A 515 3.51 22.13 34.36
CA VAL A 515 3.05 23.07 33.34
C VAL A 515 3.24 24.52 33.80
N LYS A 516 3.48 25.41 32.84
CA LYS A 516 3.39 26.86 33.01
C LYS A 516 1.91 27.24 33.01
N THR A 517 1.48 28.10 33.95
CA THR A 517 0.05 28.34 34.23
C THR A 517 -0.49 29.64 33.63
N ASP A 518 0.37 30.46 33.05
CA ASP A 518 -0.04 31.73 32.42
C ASP A 518 -0.61 31.48 30.99
N SER A 519 -1.37 32.46 30.49
CA SER A 519 -2.05 32.38 29.20
C SER A 519 -1.07 32.29 28.01
N GLN A 520 0.13 32.88 28.13
CA GLN A 520 1.15 32.85 27.07
C GLN A 520 1.73 31.46 26.86
N ASN A 521 1.54 30.57 27.83
CA ASN A 521 1.99 29.19 27.80
C ASN A 521 0.84 28.17 27.74
N ARG A 522 -0.38 28.65 27.41
CA ARG A 522 -1.56 27.78 27.27
C ARG A 522 -2.23 27.95 25.92
N ALA A 523 -2.40 26.84 25.20
CA ALA A 523 -3.08 26.76 23.91
C ALA A 523 -4.35 25.90 24.02
N LEU A 524 -5.37 26.24 23.23
CA LEU A 524 -6.56 25.42 23.02
C LEU A 524 -6.78 25.21 21.55
N ALA A 525 -6.98 23.95 21.14
CA ALA A 525 -7.27 23.61 19.75
C ALA A 525 -8.31 22.48 19.68
N GLY A 526 -8.93 22.30 18.51
CA GLY A 526 -9.84 21.18 18.31
C GLY A 526 -10.33 21.06 16.88
N LEU A 527 -10.74 19.85 16.55
CA LEU A 527 -11.29 19.52 15.24
C LEU A 527 -12.83 19.42 15.29
N SER A 528 -13.51 19.84 14.21
CA SER A 528 -14.96 19.67 14.04
C SER A 528 -15.75 20.19 15.27
N MET A 529 -16.44 19.31 16.01
CA MET A 529 -17.10 19.65 17.29
C MET A 529 -16.13 20.32 18.28
N GLY A 530 -14.92 19.78 18.44
CA GLY A 530 -13.87 20.34 19.27
C GLY A 530 -13.42 21.73 18.79
N GLY A 531 -13.51 22.00 17.47
CA GLY A 531 -13.28 23.33 16.91
C GLY A 531 -14.35 24.35 17.32
N ILE A 532 -15.63 23.94 17.36
CA ILE A 532 -16.73 24.79 17.91
C ILE A 532 -16.48 25.04 19.39
N GLN A 533 -16.11 24.03 20.17
CA GLN A 533 -15.76 24.16 21.58
C GLN A 533 -14.56 25.10 21.76
N THR A 534 -13.56 25.01 20.92
CA THR A 534 -12.39 25.92 20.91
C THR A 534 -12.80 27.36 20.65
N LEU A 535 -13.66 27.61 19.65
CA LEU A 535 -14.21 28.93 19.37
C LEU A 535 -14.97 29.48 20.59
N TYR A 536 -15.89 28.69 21.14
CA TYR A 536 -16.72 29.14 22.26
C TYR A 536 -15.87 29.40 23.51
N VAL A 537 -15.11 28.40 23.95
CA VAL A 537 -14.34 28.51 25.21
C VAL A 537 -13.19 29.52 25.06
N GLY A 538 -12.44 29.44 23.96
CA GLY A 538 -11.27 30.28 23.74
C GLY A 538 -11.63 31.77 23.62
N LEU A 539 -12.65 32.10 22.82
CA LEU A 539 -13.05 33.50 22.59
C LEU A 539 -13.74 34.13 23.81
N ASN A 540 -14.44 33.34 24.63
CA ASN A 540 -15.02 33.82 25.87
C ASN A 540 -14.00 33.93 27.03
N ASN A 541 -12.79 33.34 26.88
CA ASN A 541 -11.74 33.31 27.91
C ASN A 541 -10.36 33.65 27.35
N VAL A 542 -10.23 34.69 26.52
CA VAL A 542 -8.96 35.10 25.87
C VAL A 542 -7.84 35.47 26.86
N ASP A 543 -8.18 35.74 28.11
CA ASP A 543 -7.22 35.97 29.19
C ASP A 543 -6.58 34.67 29.72
N ARG A 544 -7.14 33.51 29.37
CA ARG A 544 -6.64 32.21 29.79
C ARG A 544 -5.81 31.49 28.73
N PHE A 545 -5.95 31.86 27.46
CA PHE A 545 -5.29 31.20 26.34
C PHE A 545 -4.55 32.22 25.46
N GLY A 546 -3.29 31.97 25.14
CA GLY A 546 -2.52 32.78 24.20
C GLY A 546 -2.65 32.33 22.76
N TYR A 547 -3.09 31.09 22.55
CA TYR A 547 -3.13 30.45 21.22
C TYR A 547 -4.44 29.69 21.05
N LEU A 548 -5.10 29.88 19.90
CA LEU A 548 -6.32 29.16 19.52
C LEU A 548 -6.12 28.49 18.15
N GLY A 549 -6.49 27.22 18.04
CA GLY A 549 -6.45 26.44 16.79
C GLY A 549 -7.80 25.81 16.48
N VAL A 550 -8.41 26.17 15.36
CA VAL A 550 -9.71 25.65 14.92
C VAL A 550 -9.52 24.85 13.64
N PHE A 551 -9.78 23.55 13.69
CA PHE A 551 -9.52 22.62 12.60
C PHE A 551 -10.83 22.11 12.02
N SER A 552 -11.02 22.23 10.70
CA SER A 552 -12.21 21.76 9.97
C SER A 552 -13.51 22.12 10.71
N SER A 553 -13.71 23.39 11.04
CA SER A 553 -14.83 23.83 11.88
C SER A 553 -15.26 25.26 11.57
N GLY A 554 -16.33 25.67 12.20
CA GLY A 554 -16.92 27.00 12.16
C GLY A 554 -18.27 26.99 12.88
N TRP A 555 -18.95 28.12 13.01
CA TRP A 555 -20.29 28.16 13.58
C TRP A 555 -21.29 27.50 12.63
N ILE A 556 -21.89 26.37 13.04
CA ILE A 556 -22.88 25.64 12.24
C ILE A 556 -24.22 26.38 12.36
N LEU A 557 -24.47 27.33 11.46
CA LEU A 557 -25.62 28.24 11.50
C LEU A 557 -26.99 27.54 11.64
N PRO A 558 -27.31 26.43 10.96
CA PRO A 558 -28.59 25.75 11.16
C PRO A 558 -28.84 25.25 12.59
N MET A 559 -27.78 24.96 13.34
CA MET A 559 -27.85 24.46 14.71
C MET A 559 -27.61 25.55 15.77
N LEU A 560 -26.82 26.55 15.44
CA LEU A 560 -26.22 27.50 16.38
C LEU A 560 -26.49 28.98 15.99
N GLY A 561 -27.48 29.24 15.11
CA GLY A 561 -27.73 30.58 14.57
C GLY A 561 -27.75 31.69 15.58
N ASP A 562 -28.65 31.65 16.57
CA ASP A 562 -28.77 32.68 17.63
C ASP A 562 -27.51 32.75 18.48
N LEU A 563 -26.86 31.63 18.75
CA LEU A 563 -25.59 31.57 19.47
C LEU A 563 -24.47 32.23 18.68
N ALA A 564 -24.38 31.93 17.37
CA ALA A 564 -23.36 32.51 16.50
C ALA A 564 -23.48 34.04 16.45
N ASP A 565 -24.69 34.59 16.35
CA ASP A 565 -24.95 36.02 16.35
C ASP A 565 -24.51 36.64 17.68
N GLY A 566 -24.83 36.01 18.82
CA GLY A 566 -24.35 36.41 20.14
C GLY A 566 -22.83 36.40 20.25
N GLN A 567 -22.16 35.37 19.69
CA GLN A 567 -20.70 35.29 19.68
C GLN A 567 -20.08 36.37 18.79
N TYR A 568 -20.62 36.64 17.60
CA TYR A 568 -20.14 37.73 16.75
C TYR A 568 -20.30 39.12 17.43
N ALA A 569 -21.41 39.36 18.14
CA ALA A 569 -21.60 40.59 18.91
C ALA A 569 -20.54 40.71 20.02
N MET A 570 -20.29 39.63 20.77
CA MET A 570 -19.25 39.58 21.81
C MET A 570 -17.86 39.82 21.23
N MET A 571 -17.53 39.17 20.10
CA MET A 571 -16.23 39.33 19.43
C MET A 571 -16.01 40.76 18.96
N LYS A 572 -17.02 41.38 18.37
CA LYS A 572 -16.96 42.78 17.92
C LYS A 572 -16.69 43.72 19.10
N ALA A 573 -17.32 43.48 20.25
CA ALA A 573 -17.10 44.26 21.45
C ALA A 573 -15.72 44.07 22.09
N ASN A 574 -15.07 42.93 21.84
CA ASN A 574 -13.78 42.56 22.42
C ASN A 574 -12.68 42.37 21.37
N ALA A 575 -12.81 42.99 20.20
CA ALA A 575 -11.90 42.76 19.07
C ALA A 575 -10.43 43.01 19.41
N ASP A 576 -10.10 44.07 20.13
CA ASP A 576 -8.73 44.37 20.56
C ASP A 576 -8.16 43.28 21.46
N LYS A 577 -8.98 42.74 22.37
CA LYS A 577 -8.55 41.66 23.27
C LYS A 577 -8.33 40.34 22.49
N ILE A 578 -9.20 40.04 21.56
CA ILE A 578 -9.04 38.87 20.68
C ILE A 578 -7.79 39.02 19.79
N ASN A 579 -7.59 40.21 19.23
CA ASN A 579 -6.42 40.53 18.43
C ASN A 579 -5.09 40.55 19.22
N SER A 580 -5.14 40.49 20.53
CA SER A 580 -3.94 40.31 21.38
C SER A 580 -3.52 38.85 21.54
N LEU A 581 -4.28 37.88 21.04
CA LEU A 581 -3.84 36.48 20.96
C LEU A 581 -2.52 36.37 20.20
N LYS A 582 -1.62 35.53 20.66
CA LYS A 582 -0.35 35.25 19.99
C LYS A 582 -0.58 34.57 18.64
N GLN A 583 -1.56 33.67 18.61
CA GLN A 583 -1.98 32.97 17.39
C GLN A 583 -3.48 32.64 17.48
N PHE A 584 -4.23 33.08 16.51
CA PHE A 584 -5.56 32.59 16.23
C PHE A 584 -5.50 31.92 14.84
N TRP A 585 -5.51 30.59 14.82
CA TRP A 585 -5.27 29.81 13.61
C TRP A 585 -6.50 29.00 13.23
N LEU A 586 -6.91 29.17 11.98
CA LEU A 586 -8.00 28.44 11.35
C LEU A 586 -7.41 27.54 10.29
N SER A 587 -7.81 26.27 10.27
CA SER A 587 -7.39 25.36 9.21
C SER A 587 -8.54 24.49 8.74
N MET A 588 -8.48 24.10 7.47
CA MET A 588 -9.56 23.44 6.78
C MET A 588 -9.03 22.38 5.83
N GLY A 589 -9.86 21.37 5.56
CA GLY A 589 -9.74 20.54 4.38
C GLY A 589 -10.10 21.31 3.10
N GLY A 590 -10.08 20.63 1.95
CA GLY A 590 -10.53 21.21 0.69
C GLY A 590 -12.04 21.47 0.66
N LYS A 591 -12.55 21.81 -0.51
CA LYS A 591 -14.01 22.09 -0.71
C LYS A 591 -14.92 20.90 -0.41
N GLU A 592 -14.37 19.69 -0.38
CA GLU A 592 -15.02 18.45 0.02
C GLU A 592 -15.16 18.28 1.54
N ASP A 593 -14.52 19.13 2.35
CA ASP A 593 -14.72 19.16 3.80
C ASP A 593 -16.11 19.71 4.13
N ILE A 594 -16.90 18.95 4.88
CA ILE A 594 -18.28 19.34 5.25
C ILE A 594 -18.37 20.66 6.01
N ALA A 595 -17.29 21.07 6.69
CA ALA A 595 -17.21 22.32 7.42
C ALA A 595 -16.74 23.51 6.57
N TYR A 596 -16.33 23.27 5.30
CA TYR A 596 -15.71 24.28 4.46
C TYR A 596 -16.56 25.56 4.34
N HIS A 597 -17.81 25.41 3.96
CA HIS A 597 -18.73 26.55 3.76
C HIS A 597 -18.96 27.33 5.07
N ASN A 598 -19.14 26.64 6.19
CA ASN A 598 -19.30 27.27 7.49
C ASN A 598 -18.07 28.08 7.90
N CYS A 599 -16.87 27.54 7.65
CA CYS A 599 -15.62 28.23 7.93
C CYS A 599 -15.46 29.50 7.09
N GLN A 600 -15.74 29.42 5.77
CA GLN A 600 -15.68 30.58 4.87
C GLN A 600 -16.67 31.69 5.31
N THR A 601 -17.90 31.31 5.68
CA THR A 601 -18.90 32.24 6.20
C THR A 601 -18.43 32.91 7.49
N MET A 602 -17.82 32.16 8.42
CA MET A 602 -17.27 32.65 9.65
C MET A 602 -16.11 33.62 9.41
N MET A 603 -15.17 33.26 8.51
CA MET A 603 -14.03 34.12 8.18
C MET A 603 -14.48 35.45 7.56
N ALA A 604 -15.47 35.45 6.70
CA ALA A 604 -16.03 36.71 6.15
C ALA A 604 -16.55 37.65 7.29
N LYS A 605 -17.16 37.06 8.34
CA LYS A 605 -17.58 37.82 9.50
C LYS A 605 -16.39 38.34 10.33
N PHE A 606 -15.31 37.55 10.46
CA PHE A 606 -14.10 37.98 11.15
C PHE A 606 -13.43 39.15 10.41
N ASP A 607 -13.40 39.10 9.08
CA ASP A 607 -12.88 40.20 8.23
C ASP A 607 -13.69 41.49 8.43
N GLU A 608 -15.05 41.42 8.44
CA GLU A 608 -15.93 42.54 8.71
C GLU A 608 -15.65 43.18 10.12
N MET A 609 -15.30 42.35 11.10
CA MET A 609 -15.02 42.79 12.47
C MET A 609 -13.54 43.15 12.70
N LYS A 610 -12.66 42.98 11.69
CA LYS A 610 -11.21 43.16 11.78
C LYS A 610 -10.55 42.31 12.83
N ILE A 611 -10.98 41.04 12.94
CA ILE A 611 -10.35 40.04 13.79
C ILE A 611 -9.13 39.48 13.06
N ASN A 612 -7.98 39.50 13.72
CA ASN A 612 -6.75 38.94 13.20
C ASN A 612 -6.75 37.40 13.34
N TYR A 613 -6.57 36.69 12.24
CA TYR A 613 -6.40 35.24 12.22
C TYR A 613 -5.44 34.82 11.11
N THR A 614 -4.90 33.63 11.21
CA THR A 614 -4.16 32.97 10.13
C THR A 614 -5.01 31.83 9.59
N TYR A 615 -5.11 31.68 8.27
CA TYR A 615 -5.83 30.59 7.63
C TYR A 615 -4.88 29.68 6.86
N SER A 616 -5.13 28.37 6.96
CA SER A 616 -4.41 27.34 6.20
C SER A 616 -5.40 26.32 5.66
N GLU A 617 -5.16 25.84 4.43
CA GLU A 617 -5.95 24.81 3.78
C GLU A 617 -5.05 23.65 3.37
N TYR A 618 -5.52 22.42 3.60
CA TYR A 618 -4.84 21.20 3.20
C TYR A 618 -5.79 20.35 2.33
N PRO A 619 -5.35 19.80 1.19
CA PRO A 619 -6.20 18.96 0.35
C PRO A 619 -6.78 17.76 1.12
N GLY A 620 -8.07 17.51 0.97
CA GLY A 620 -8.77 16.42 1.61
C GLY A 620 -10.07 16.85 2.27
N GLY A 621 -10.91 15.88 2.62
CA GLY A 621 -12.20 16.09 3.26
C GLY A 621 -12.12 16.16 4.78
N HIS A 622 -13.25 15.95 5.43
CA HIS A 622 -13.42 16.00 6.90
C HIS A 622 -12.88 14.71 7.55
N ALA A 623 -11.56 14.57 7.64
CA ALA A 623 -10.91 13.31 7.99
C ALA A 623 -9.53 13.49 8.66
N TRP A 624 -9.07 12.43 9.32
CA TRP A 624 -7.82 12.39 10.07
C TRP A 624 -6.56 12.80 9.29
N PRO A 625 -6.39 12.48 7.99
CA PRO A 625 -5.24 12.99 7.23
C PRO A 625 -5.11 14.52 7.26
N VAL A 626 -6.23 15.23 7.14
CA VAL A 626 -6.28 16.70 7.24
C VAL A 626 -5.95 17.15 8.65
N TRP A 627 -6.52 16.52 9.68
CA TRP A 627 -6.35 16.94 11.07
C TRP A 627 -4.94 16.67 11.60
N ARG A 628 -4.28 15.58 11.18
CA ARG A 628 -2.85 15.33 11.45
C ARG A 628 -1.98 16.44 10.88
N ASN A 629 -2.24 16.84 9.63
CA ASN A 629 -1.54 17.94 8.99
C ASN A 629 -1.78 19.27 9.74
N ASN A 630 -3.01 19.48 10.20
CA ASN A 630 -3.34 20.67 10.98
C ASN A 630 -2.56 20.72 12.31
N LEU A 631 -2.49 19.60 13.04
CA LEU A 631 -1.67 19.51 14.25
C LEU A 631 -0.18 19.74 13.94
N TYR A 632 0.34 19.09 12.90
CA TYR A 632 1.74 19.25 12.47
C TYR A 632 2.10 20.72 12.22
N ASN A 633 1.26 21.46 11.51
CA ASN A 633 1.51 22.86 11.21
C ASN A 633 1.30 23.77 12.42
N PHE A 634 0.22 23.55 13.19
CA PHE A 634 -0.11 24.37 14.35
C PHE A 634 0.91 24.23 15.48
N ALA A 635 1.39 23.01 15.77
CA ALA A 635 2.37 22.76 16.81
C ALA A 635 3.68 23.55 16.60
N GLN A 636 4.05 23.80 15.35
CA GLN A 636 5.25 24.57 14.99
C GLN A 636 5.10 26.07 15.28
N LEU A 637 3.89 26.56 15.45
CA LEU A 637 3.61 27.98 15.75
C LEU A 637 3.50 28.26 17.25
N LEU A 638 3.39 27.21 18.06
CA LEU A 638 3.09 27.35 19.49
C LEU A 638 4.32 27.74 20.33
N PHE A 639 4.10 28.66 21.29
CA PHE A 639 5.03 28.98 22.39
C PHE A 639 6.41 29.47 21.91
N LYS A 640 6.44 30.12 20.76
CA LYS A 640 7.63 30.81 20.23
C LYS A 640 7.71 32.25 20.63
#